data_9cddb358a969af038b48e13375f498a6
#
_entry.id   9cddb358a969af038b48e13375f498a6
#
_cell.length_a   1.000
_cell.length_b   1.000
_cell.length_c   1.000
_cell.angle_alpha   90.00
_cell.angle_beta   90.00
_cell.angle_gamma   90.00
#
_symmetry.space_group_name_H-M   'P 1'
#
loop_
_entity.id
_entity.type
_entity.pdbx_description
1 polymer ?
#
loop_
_entity_poly.entity_id
_entity_poly.type
_entity_poly.pdbx_seq_one_letter_code
_entity_poly.pdbx_strand_id
1 'polypeptide(L)'
;MVRASLVGVAVSLACVGSQGQVPRDVRADTWVATDGLGRSLPTFEEAGPPRADRQVGMFYFLWMGAHVNGGPYDITKILAEDPTAASNPDSPLWGPLHAFHHWGESLFGYYQSDDPYVLRRHAQMLSDAGVDVVIFDVTNQSTYDKEWGALLRVWAEAREDGAQTPQIAFLCPFWAPSNVVQHLYHTLYEPGLHPELWYQWEGRPLILADPAYIGGDLGSQGHNTPTELEPGHPLGQSFTTDEPIRSVAINTPTWGAAGSGITVSVRREGPQGEVLASRRFEDVSDNDWLTVEFEEPVEAGAYYVEATDPVGTIGWWSHTEDQFADGAAYAGGVPVDGDRAFRAELANSELERIRRFFTFRSPQASYFVGPTKPNQWSWLEVYPQHVFHNDRGEAEQMSVGVAQNAADGELSRLSHPRSHGRSWHNGDMDTSPDAMLYGLNLTEQWERALAEDPQFVFVTGWNEWIAMRFNEPDLPVSFWDQYDEEHSRDIEPARGPLADHYYYQLASFVRRYKGVRPPEPASQPVTIDLAGGLDQWLDVRPEFLDDRGDAAQRDHPGYNSYAQLSNTTGRNDIISARVARDAENVYFLVETAEPLSPRTDPDWMVLYLDTDQDHRTGWEGFDLAINRLTSTDETASVEASTGGWAWEERGRAPLRVGDRWVMVAVPRALLGLGPDDPVRLDFKWADNAGPDGDILRFVTDGDVAPNGRFRYRFEG
;
A
#
# COMPACT_ATOMS: atom_id res chain seq x y z
N MET A 1 9.99 76.75 -1.50
CA MET A 1 9.09 75.90 -0.75
C MET A 1 8.04 75.35 -1.72
N VAL A 2 8.26 74.17 -2.24
CA VAL A 2 7.29 73.47 -3.10
C VAL A 2 7.06 72.13 -2.46
N ARG A 3 5.84 71.88 -1.99
CA ARG A 3 5.40 70.61 -1.45
C ARG A 3 5.02 69.64 -2.61
N ALA A 4 5.69 68.58 -2.74
CA ALA A 4 5.29 67.46 -3.63
C ALA A 4 4.32 66.53 -2.88
N SER A 5 3.11 66.39 -3.41
CA SER A 5 2.11 65.39 -2.94
C SER A 5 2.33 64.08 -3.64
N LEU A 6 2.63 63.04 -2.89
CA LEU A 6 2.60 61.66 -3.37
C LEU A 6 1.14 61.17 -3.38
N VAL A 7 0.65 60.82 -4.55
CA VAL A 7 -0.60 60.09 -4.74
C VAL A 7 -0.27 58.61 -4.71
N GLY A 8 -0.68 57.91 -3.64
CA GLY A 8 -0.61 56.47 -3.55
C GLY A 8 -1.76 55.83 -4.33
N VAL A 9 -1.42 55.04 -5.36
CA VAL A 9 -2.37 54.20 -6.07
C VAL A 9 -2.48 52.89 -5.29
N ALA A 10 -3.59 52.70 -4.62
CA ALA A 10 -3.94 51.39 -4.01
C ALA A 10 -4.45 50.45 -5.13
N VAL A 11 -3.66 49.47 -5.48
CA VAL A 11 -4.12 48.36 -6.33
C VAL A 11 -4.87 47.38 -5.44
N SER A 12 -6.20 47.39 -5.54
CA SER A 12 -7.04 46.34 -4.93
C SER A 12 -6.91 45.09 -5.77
N LEU A 13 -6.16 44.09 -5.27
CA LEU A 13 -6.28 42.70 -5.75
C LEU A 13 -7.66 42.21 -5.31
N ALA A 14 -8.59 42.11 -6.25
CA ALA A 14 -9.79 41.33 -6.07
C ALA A 14 -9.38 39.85 -6.07
N CYS A 15 -9.33 39.21 -4.89
CA CYS A 15 -9.39 37.78 -4.80
C CYS A 15 -10.73 37.31 -5.38
N VAL A 16 -10.72 36.82 -6.60
CA VAL A 16 -11.80 35.98 -7.10
C VAL A 16 -11.74 34.71 -6.30
N GLY A 17 -12.54 34.62 -5.24
CA GLY A 17 -12.75 33.38 -4.53
C GLY A 17 -13.35 32.36 -5.51
N SER A 18 -12.59 31.34 -5.88
CA SER A 18 -13.18 30.14 -6.40
C SER A 18 -14.17 29.68 -5.34
N GLN A 19 -15.44 29.62 -5.67
CA GLN A 19 -16.39 28.85 -4.87
C GLN A 19 -15.86 27.42 -4.92
N GLY A 20 -15.25 26.96 -3.84
CA GLY A 20 -14.78 25.59 -3.73
C GLY A 20 -15.96 24.68 -4.01
N GLN A 21 -15.89 23.93 -5.10
CA GLN A 21 -16.77 22.77 -5.27
C GLN A 21 -16.64 21.92 -4.01
N VAL A 22 -17.79 21.55 -3.43
CA VAL A 22 -17.80 20.56 -2.36
C VAL A 22 -17.10 19.32 -2.94
N PRO A 23 -16.04 18.81 -2.29
CA PRO A 23 -15.36 17.61 -2.80
C PRO A 23 -16.38 16.51 -3.04
N ARG A 24 -16.32 15.83 -4.17
CA ARG A 24 -17.16 14.65 -4.42
C ARG A 24 -16.80 13.59 -3.37
N ASP A 25 -17.78 12.98 -2.77
CA ASP A 25 -17.58 11.92 -1.78
C ASP A 25 -17.79 10.54 -2.42
N VAL A 26 -16.79 10.09 -3.18
CA VAL A 26 -16.78 8.77 -3.81
C VAL A 26 -16.14 7.77 -2.84
N ARG A 27 -16.88 7.39 -1.81
CA ARG A 27 -16.44 6.40 -0.81
C ARG A 27 -17.30 5.14 -0.90
N ALA A 28 -16.64 4.02 -1.04
CA ALA A 28 -17.26 2.71 -1.20
C ALA A 28 -17.86 2.11 0.09
N ASP A 29 -17.70 2.75 1.25
CA ASP A 29 -18.04 2.19 2.56
C ASP A 29 -19.55 1.90 2.73
N THR A 30 -20.43 2.54 1.93
CA THR A 30 -21.88 2.24 1.90
C THR A 30 -22.30 1.29 0.78
N TRP A 31 -21.38 0.92 -0.11
CA TRP A 31 -21.66 -0.02 -1.20
C TRP A 31 -21.71 -1.44 -0.67
N VAL A 32 -22.43 -2.32 -1.33
CA VAL A 32 -22.48 -3.73 -0.97
C VAL A 32 -21.74 -4.57 -2.02
N ALA A 33 -21.18 -5.69 -1.61
CA ALA A 33 -20.62 -6.67 -2.52
C ALA A 33 -20.61 -8.06 -1.88
N THR A 34 -20.64 -9.07 -2.75
CA THR A 34 -20.42 -10.47 -2.38
C THR A 34 -19.33 -11.02 -3.30
N ASP A 35 -18.31 -11.66 -2.74
CA ASP A 35 -17.23 -12.25 -3.52
C ASP A 35 -17.63 -13.57 -4.19
N GLY A 36 -16.74 -14.12 -5.03
CA GLY A 36 -17.00 -15.37 -5.74
C GLY A 36 -17.14 -16.61 -4.84
N LEU A 37 -16.84 -16.50 -3.54
CA LEU A 37 -17.05 -17.55 -2.53
C LEU A 37 -18.36 -17.35 -1.74
N GLY A 38 -19.15 -16.33 -2.05
CA GLY A 38 -20.40 -16.02 -1.39
C GLY A 38 -20.26 -15.29 -0.06
N ARG A 39 -19.11 -14.66 0.22
CA ARG A 39 -18.87 -13.84 1.42
C ARG A 39 -19.29 -12.40 1.14
N SER A 40 -20.25 -11.89 1.89
CA SER A 40 -20.74 -10.50 1.76
C SER A 40 -19.91 -9.55 2.63
N LEU A 41 -19.75 -8.31 2.16
CA LEU A 41 -19.12 -7.26 2.94
C LEU A 41 -20.00 -6.85 4.13
N PRO A 42 -19.39 -6.52 5.28
CA PRO A 42 -20.13 -6.03 6.45
C PRO A 42 -20.90 -4.75 6.16
N THR A 43 -22.12 -4.69 6.66
CA THR A 43 -22.99 -3.50 6.65
C THR A 43 -22.68 -2.58 7.83
N PHE A 44 -23.36 -1.42 7.89
CA PHE A 44 -23.25 -0.51 9.03
C PHE A 44 -23.64 -1.16 10.37
N GLU A 45 -24.67 -2.04 10.37
CA GLU A 45 -25.14 -2.75 11.55
C GLU A 45 -24.10 -3.73 12.09
N GLU A 46 -23.23 -4.25 11.22
CA GLU A 46 -22.19 -5.22 11.58
C GLU A 46 -20.85 -4.54 11.89
N ALA A 47 -20.45 -3.55 11.10
CA ALA A 47 -19.16 -2.86 11.22
C ALA A 47 -19.18 -1.70 12.23
N GLY A 48 -20.36 -1.09 12.45
CA GLY A 48 -20.51 0.11 13.28
C GLY A 48 -20.02 1.40 12.61
N PRO A 49 -20.05 2.53 13.35
CA PRO A 49 -19.72 3.84 12.80
C PRO A 49 -18.22 3.99 12.48
N PRO A 50 -17.87 4.93 11.56
CA PRO A 50 -16.48 5.19 11.18
C PRO A 50 -15.59 5.54 12.37
N ARG A 51 -14.39 4.99 12.39
CA ARG A 51 -13.33 5.16 13.40
C ARG A 51 -12.16 5.90 12.74
N ALA A 52 -12.13 7.23 12.87
CA ALA A 52 -11.13 8.09 12.21
C ALA A 52 -9.69 7.91 12.73
N ASP A 53 -9.54 7.27 13.89
CA ASP A 53 -8.27 6.97 14.56
C ASP A 53 -7.71 5.58 14.18
N ARG A 54 -8.30 4.89 13.22
CA ARG A 54 -7.84 3.61 12.69
C ARG A 54 -7.42 3.76 11.23
N GLN A 55 -6.18 3.33 10.96
CA GLN A 55 -5.54 3.48 9.65
C GLN A 55 -5.05 2.14 9.13
N VAL A 56 -5.11 1.97 7.82
CA VAL A 56 -4.65 0.75 7.12
C VAL A 56 -3.60 1.13 6.08
N GLY A 57 -2.41 0.53 6.20
CA GLY A 57 -1.36 0.60 5.20
C GLY A 57 -1.28 -0.68 4.39
N MET A 58 -0.86 -0.55 3.14
CA MET A 58 -0.67 -1.67 2.21
C MET A 58 0.75 -1.67 1.67
N PHE A 59 1.45 -2.80 1.76
CA PHE A 59 2.76 -2.96 1.14
C PHE A 59 2.62 -3.05 -0.37
N TYR A 60 3.36 -2.19 -1.09
CA TYR A 60 3.21 -1.98 -2.52
C TYR A 60 4.56 -2.02 -3.22
N PHE A 61 4.63 -2.73 -4.35
CA PHE A 61 5.86 -2.97 -5.08
C PHE A 61 5.91 -2.22 -6.41
N LEU A 62 7.07 -1.62 -6.69
CA LEU A 62 7.35 -0.84 -7.90
C LEU A 62 8.32 -1.58 -8.85
N TRP A 63 8.41 -2.90 -8.73
CA TRP A 63 9.50 -3.70 -9.30
C TRP A 63 9.30 -4.11 -10.75
N MET A 64 8.05 -4.25 -11.22
CA MET A 64 7.76 -4.73 -12.56
C MET A 64 8.21 -3.70 -13.60
N GLY A 65 9.14 -4.11 -14.46
CA GLY A 65 9.79 -3.26 -15.46
C GLY A 65 11.12 -2.66 -15.01
N ALA A 66 11.32 -2.40 -13.72
CA ALA A 66 12.63 -1.99 -13.18
C ALA A 66 13.60 -3.18 -13.09
N HIS A 67 13.10 -4.37 -12.73
CA HIS A 67 13.86 -5.60 -12.67
C HIS A 67 13.47 -6.54 -13.81
N VAL A 68 14.22 -6.52 -14.90
CA VAL A 68 14.00 -7.32 -16.09
C VAL A 68 15.23 -8.13 -16.43
N ASN A 69 15.08 -9.46 -16.48
CA ASN A 69 16.13 -10.38 -16.92
C ASN A 69 15.48 -11.52 -17.75
N GLY A 70 14.86 -11.15 -18.86
CA GLY A 70 14.09 -12.06 -19.71
C GLY A 70 12.62 -12.18 -19.28
N GLY A 71 11.92 -13.18 -19.77
CA GLY A 71 10.52 -13.48 -19.46
C GLY A 71 9.49 -12.68 -20.27
N PRO A 72 8.23 -12.63 -19.83
CA PRO A 72 7.78 -13.08 -18.50
C PRO A 72 7.91 -14.60 -18.31
N TYR A 73 8.49 -15.01 -17.21
CA TYR A 73 8.48 -16.39 -16.72
C TYR A 73 7.40 -16.50 -15.65
N ASP A 74 6.48 -17.44 -15.77
CA ASP A 74 5.37 -17.62 -14.84
C ASP A 74 5.47 -19.00 -14.18
N ILE A 75 5.70 -19.02 -12.88
CA ILE A 75 5.96 -20.23 -12.10
C ILE A 75 4.75 -21.15 -12.15
N THR A 76 3.55 -20.64 -11.94
CA THR A 76 2.31 -21.46 -11.99
C THR A 76 2.15 -22.12 -13.36
N LYS A 77 2.41 -21.41 -14.47
CA LYS A 77 2.35 -21.97 -15.82
C LYS A 77 3.47 -22.98 -16.08
N ILE A 78 4.69 -22.69 -15.61
CA ILE A 78 5.84 -23.62 -15.72
C ILE A 78 5.53 -24.94 -15.00
N LEU A 79 5.01 -24.88 -13.78
CA LEU A 79 4.69 -26.06 -12.99
C LEU A 79 3.46 -26.82 -13.54
N ALA A 80 2.52 -26.12 -14.18
CA ALA A 80 1.41 -26.77 -14.87
C ALA A 80 1.86 -27.49 -16.14
N GLU A 81 2.85 -26.95 -16.88
CA GLU A 81 3.42 -27.58 -18.08
C GLU A 81 4.32 -28.78 -17.71
N ASP A 82 5.21 -28.61 -16.74
CA ASP A 82 6.11 -29.64 -16.26
C ASP A 82 6.25 -29.61 -14.71
N PRO A 83 5.45 -30.39 -13.98
CA PRO A 83 5.56 -30.47 -12.52
C PRO A 83 6.94 -30.92 -12.02
N THR A 84 7.74 -31.58 -12.85
CA THR A 84 9.08 -32.01 -12.46
C THR A 84 10.09 -30.86 -12.47
N ALA A 85 9.76 -29.74 -13.10
CA ALA A 85 10.59 -28.55 -13.11
C ALA A 85 10.88 -28.04 -11.69
N ALA A 86 9.97 -28.22 -10.75
CA ALA A 86 10.16 -27.85 -9.32
C ALA A 86 11.43 -28.43 -8.68
N SER A 87 11.90 -29.58 -9.18
CA SER A 87 13.13 -30.24 -8.70
C SER A 87 14.26 -30.29 -9.74
N ASN A 88 14.04 -29.68 -10.91
CA ASN A 88 15.00 -29.67 -12.01
C ASN A 88 15.48 -28.23 -12.33
N PRO A 89 16.60 -27.79 -11.73
CA PRO A 89 17.12 -26.44 -11.96
C PRO A 89 17.59 -26.20 -13.40
N ASP A 90 17.85 -27.27 -14.16
CA ASP A 90 18.31 -27.21 -15.55
C ASP A 90 17.16 -27.24 -16.57
N SER A 91 15.90 -27.24 -16.12
CA SER A 91 14.77 -27.13 -17.04
C SER A 91 14.84 -25.82 -17.83
N PRO A 92 14.72 -25.87 -19.16
CA PRO A 92 14.77 -24.69 -20.00
C PRO A 92 13.58 -23.72 -19.75
N LEU A 93 12.52 -24.20 -19.13
CA LEU A 93 11.35 -23.36 -18.80
C LEU A 93 11.67 -22.25 -17.81
N TRP A 94 12.66 -22.46 -16.93
CA TRP A 94 13.08 -21.47 -15.94
C TRP A 94 13.87 -20.29 -16.53
N GLY A 95 14.35 -20.34 -17.77
CA GLY A 95 15.26 -19.33 -18.30
C GLY A 95 16.58 -19.25 -17.50
N PRO A 96 17.29 -18.11 -17.53
CA PRO A 96 18.58 -17.96 -16.85
C PRO A 96 18.44 -17.97 -15.31
N LEU A 97 19.51 -18.41 -14.63
CA LEU A 97 19.62 -18.24 -13.19
C LEU A 97 19.56 -16.75 -12.81
N HIS A 98 18.96 -16.43 -11.70
CA HIS A 98 18.68 -15.07 -11.21
C HIS A 98 17.70 -14.27 -12.10
N ALA A 99 17.00 -14.91 -13.04
CA ALA A 99 15.85 -14.26 -13.69
C ALA A 99 14.71 -14.07 -12.68
N PHE A 100 13.97 -12.97 -12.86
CA PHE A 100 12.75 -12.74 -12.12
C PHE A 100 11.59 -13.53 -12.75
N HIS A 101 10.78 -14.14 -11.88
CA HIS A 101 9.65 -14.97 -12.26
C HIS A 101 8.39 -14.43 -11.62
N HIS A 102 7.31 -14.36 -12.38
CA HIS A 102 5.98 -14.12 -11.85
C HIS A 102 5.48 -15.39 -11.16
N TRP A 103 4.88 -15.27 -9.98
CA TRP A 103 4.23 -16.39 -9.34
C TRP A 103 2.94 -16.81 -10.06
N GLY A 104 2.27 -15.87 -10.74
CA GLY A 104 1.06 -16.00 -11.52
C GLY A 104 0.83 -14.78 -12.40
N GLU A 105 -0.34 -14.65 -12.99
CA GLU A 105 -0.70 -13.53 -13.86
C GLU A 105 -1.72 -12.60 -13.17
N SER A 106 -1.40 -11.29 -13.06
CA SER A 106 -2.38 -10.28 -12.63
C SER A 106 -3.60 -10.27 -13.54
N LEU A 107 -4.74 -9.89 -13.02
CA LEU A 107 -5.94 -9.65 -13.84
C LEU A 107 -5.67 -8.63 -14.97
N PHE A 108 -4.72 -7.71 -14.74
CA PHE A 108 -4.24 -6.73 -15.72
C PHE A 108 -3.12 -7.23 -16.63
N GLY A 109 -2.78 -8.53 -16.58
CA GLY A 109 -1.68 -9.16 -17.33
C GLY A 109 -0.30 -8.88 -16.71
N TYR A 110 0.76 -9.25 -17.40
CA TYR A 110 2.14 -8.94 -16.96
C TYR A 110 2.49 -7.49 -17.30
N TYR A 111 2.05 -6.57 -16.47
CA TYR A 111 2.20 -5.12 -16.65
C TYR A 111 3.55 -4.60 -16.15
N GLN A 112 3.84 -3.34 -16.44
CA GLN A 112 4.95 -2.58 -15.83
C GLN A 112 4.40 -1.64 -14.75
N SER A 113 5.18 -1.39 -13.70
CA SER A 113 4.76 -0.56 -12.55
C SER A 113 4.48 0.91 -12.90
N ASP A 114 4.82 1.37 -14.11
CA ASP A 114 4.52 2.71 -14.60
C ASP A 114 3.34 2.76 -15.59
N ASP A 115 2.58 1.66 -15.75
CA ASP A 115 1.40 1.62 -16.62
C ASP A 115 0.26 2.48 -16.04
N PRO A 116 -0.10 3.62 -16.67
CA PRO A 116 -1.08 4.56 -16.10
C PRO A 116 -2.47 3.94 -15.92
N TYR A 117 -2.85 3.01 -16.78
CA TYR A 117 -4.13 2.30 -16.66
C TYR A 117 -4.19 1.48 -15.38
N VAL A 118 -3.14 0.69 -15.10
CA VAL A 118 -3.05 -0.13 -13.89
C VAL A 118 -2.99 0.75 -12.64
N LEU A 119 -2.17 1.81 -12.69
CA LEU A 119 -2.06 2.77 -11.59
C LEU A 119 -3.39 3.44 -11.25
N ARG A 120 -4.22 3.76 -12.28
CA ARG A 120 -5.56 4.30 -12.07
C ARG A 120 -6.51 3.27 -11.45
N ARG A 121 -6.46 2.00 -11.90
CA ARG A 121 -7.24 0.91 -11.30
C ARG A 121 -6.81 0.62 -9.87
N HIS A 122 -5.52 0.66 -9.56
CA HIS A 122 -5.03 0.53 -8.18
C HIS A 122 -5.52 1.68 -7.28
N ALA A 123 -5.54 2.92 -7.81
CA ALA A 123 -6.10 4.06 -7.08
C ALA A 123 -7.53 3.80 -6.63
N GLN A 124 -8.40 3.34 -7.54
CA GLN A 124 -9.81 3.01 -7.25
C GLN A 124 -9.91 1.83 -6.27
N MET A 125 -9.30 0.71 -6.61
CA MET A 125 -9.43 -0.52 -5.81
C MET A 125 -8.97 -0.33 -4.37
N LEU A 126 -7.83 0.33 -4.16
CA LEU A 126 -7.31 0.58 -2.81
C LEU A 126 -8.14 1.61 -2.04
N SER A 127 -8.68 2.62 -2.73
CA SER A 127 -9.66 3.56 -2.18
C SER A 127 -10.94 2.85 -1.75
N ASP A 128 -11.51 2.02 -2.62
CA ASP A 128 -12.75 1.27 -2.37
C ASP A 128 -12.59 0.25 -1.24
N ALA A 129 -11.42 -0.36 -1.10
CA ALA A 129 -11.08 -1.21 0.03
C ALA A 129 -10.86 -0.43 1.34
N GLY A 130 -10.75 0.91 1.29
CA GLY A 130 -10.55 1.77 2.45
C GLY A 130 -9.11 1.81 2.97
N VAL A 131 -8.11 1.57 2.11
CA VAL A 131 -6.68 1.69 2.41
C VAL A 131 -6.29 3.18 2.48
N ASP A 132 -5.55 3.56 3.53
CA ASP A 132 -5.17 4.96 3.77
C ASP A 132 -3.80 5.32 3.17
N VAL A 133 -2.89 4.36 3.12
CA VAL A 133 -1.52 4.57 2.64
C VAL A 133 -0.97 3.33 1.95
N VAL A 134 -0.25 3.53 0.84
CA VAL A 134 0.64 2.51 0.31
C VAL A 134 2.06 2.77 0.77
N ILE A 135 2.75 1.72 1.19
CA ILE A 135 4.13 1.78 1.65
C ILE A 135 4.99 1.06 0.61
N PHE A 136 5.84 1.83 -0.08
CA PHE A 136 6.69 1.30 -1.14
C PHE A 136 7.89 0.56 -0.56
N ASP A 137 8.20 -0.60 -1.13
CA ASP A 137 9.44 -1.30 -0.84
C ASP A 137 10.63 -0.67 -1.55
N VAL A 138 11.57 -0.11 -0.77
CA VAL A 138 12.87 0.36 -1.23
C VAL A 138 14.01 -0.24 -0.39
N THR A 139 13.75 -1.40 0.24
CA THR A 139 14.70 -2.08 1.14
C THR A 139 15.95 -2.57 0.40
N ASN A 140 15.85 -2.79 -0.90
CA ASN A 140 16.94 -3.23 -1.78
C ASN A 140 17.85 -2.10 -2.28
N GLN A 141 17.76 -0.89 -1.73
CA GLN A 141 18.51 0.32 -2.09
C GLN A 141 18.04 0.98 -3.42
N SER A 142 17.09 0.42 -4.15
CA SER A 142 16.50 1.03 -5.35
C SER A 142 15.30 1.88 -4.96
N THR A 143 15.23 3.11 -5.45
CA THR A 143 14.17 4.07 -5.07
C THR A 143 13.02 4.14 -6.05
N TYR A 144 13.19 3.62 -7.29
CA TYR A 144 12.13 3.53 -8.31
C TYR A 144 11.48 4.87 -8.69
N ASP A 145 12.30 5.89 -8.92
CA ASP A 145 11.86 7.28 -9.13
C ASP A 145 10.92 7.44 -10.33
N LYS A 146 11.11 6.65 -11.37
CA LYS A 146 10.25 6.64 -12.55
C LYS A 146 8.85 6.11 -12.20
N GLU A 147 8.80 5.01 -11.46
CA GLU A 147 7.59 4.27 -11.15
C GLU A 147 6.73 5.02 -10.13
N TRP A 148 7.31 5.46 -8.98
CA TRP A 148 6.53 6.28 -8.06
C TRP A 148 6.16 7.65 -8.64
N GLY A 149 7.02 8.22 -9.50
CA GLY A 149 6.69 9.47 -10.19
C GLY A 149 5.51 9.32 -11.17
N ALA A 150 5.36 8.17 -11.83
CA ALA A 150 4.18 7.86 -12.64
C ALA A 150 2.93 7.71 -11.76
N LEU A 151 3.02 6.96 -10.65
CA LEU A 151 1.93 6.77 -9.70
C LEU A 151 1.44 8.10 -9.14
N LEU A 152 2.34 8.97 -8.67
CA LEU A 152 1.96 10.25 -8.10
C LEU A 152 1.18 11.13 -9.08
N ARG A 153 1.58 11.18 -10.36
CA ARG A 153 0.84 11.94 -11.37
C ARG A 153 -0.57 11.39 -11.55
N VAL A 154 -0.70 10.07 -11.75
CA VAL A 154 -2.02 9.43 -11.96
C VAL A 154 -2.92 9.60 -10.74
N TRP A 155 -2.36 9.45 -9.54
CA TRP A 155 -3.14 9.55 -8.30
C TRP A 155 -3.51 11.00 -7.94
N ALA A 156 -2.65 11.96 -8.26
CA ALA A 156 -2.99 13.37 -8.11
C ALA A 156 -4.13 13.78 -9.05
N GLU A 157 -4.09 13.36 -10.33
CA GLU A 157 -5.19 13.54 -11.29
C GLU A 157 -6.48 12.90 -10.78
N ALA A 158 -6.42 11.66 -10.30
CA ALA A 158 -7.57 10.98 -9.71
C ALA A 158 -8.18 11.74 -8.52
N ARG A 159 -7.34 12.35 -7.66
CA ARG A 159 -7.81 13.19 -6.55
C ARG A 159 -8.45 14.50 -7.01
N GLU A 160 -7.94 15.12 -8.06
CA GLU A 160 -8.58 16.29 -8.67
C GLU A 160 -9.98 15.95 -9.18
N ASP A 161 -10.17 14.73 -9.67
CA ASP A 161 -11.45 14.20 -10.11
C ASP A 161 -12.36 13.72 -8.97
N GLY A 162 -11.87 13.65 -7.74
CA GLY A 162 -12.65 13.36 -6.52
C GLY A 162 -12.42 11.99 -5.89
N ALA A 163 -11.55 11.14 -6.46
CA ALA A 163 -11.19 9.87 -5.87
C ALA A 163 -10.41 10.04 -4.55
N GLN A 164 -10.66 9.16 -3.59
CA GLN A 164 -9.99 9.16 -2.29
C GLN A 164 -8.78 8.21 -2.30
N THR A 165 -7.81 8.46 -3.20
CA THR A 165 -6.65 7.58 -3.33
C THR A 165 -5.89 7.45 -2.01
N PRO A 166 -5.24 6.31 -1.73
CA PRO A 166 -4.28 6.25 -0.63
C PRO A 166 -3.20 7.32 -0.74
N GLN A 167 -2.57 7.64 0.38
CA GLN A 167 -1.32 8.40 0.40
C GLN A 167 -0.12 7.46 0.30
N ILE A 168 1.11 7.99 0.31
CA ILE A 168 2.34 7.20 0.15
C ILE A 168 3.27 7.34 1.34
N ALA A 169 4.04 6.26 1.61
CA ALA A 169 5.21 6.23 2.48
C ALA A 169 6.23 5.22 1.92
N PHE A 170 7.40 5.10 2.55
CA PHE A 170 8.47 4.21 2.11
C PHE A 170 8.97 3.33 3.24
N LEU A 171 9.21 2.05 2.97
CA LEU A 171 9.97 1.14 3.81
C LEU A 171 11.40 1.08 3.29
N CYS A 172 12.33 1.68 4.07
CA CYS A 172 13.74 1.81 3.74
C CYS A 172 14.58 0.62 4.21
N PRO A 173 15.82 0.46 3.74
CA PRO A 173 16.72 -0.60 4.20
C PRO A 173 16.88 -0.62 5.72
N PHE A 174 16.79 -1.81 6.33
CA PHE A 174 16.75 -1.99 7.79
C PHE A 174 17.99 -1.47 8.51
N TRP A 175 19.17 -1.66 7.93
CA TRP A 175 20.46 -1.34 8.56
C TRP A 175 21.28 -0.28 7.84
N ALA A 176 20.86 0.15 6.65
CA ALA A 176 21.56 1.13 5.83
C ALA A 176 20.60 2.07 5.07
N PRO A 177 19.66 2.76 5.75
CA PRO A 177 18.64 3.58 5.10
C PRO A 177 19.14 4.95 4.61
N SER A 178 20.32 5.41 5.05
CA SER A 178 20.74 6.80 4.93
C SER A 178 20.72 7.32 3.49
N ASN A 179 21.32 6.58 2.55
CA ASN A 179 21.38 6.99 1.15
C ASN A 179 19.97 7.06 0.50
N VAL A 180 19.11 6.08 0.82
CA VAL A 180 17.74 6.02 0.31
C VAL A 180 16.91 7.19 0.85
N VAL A 181 16.98 7.44 2.16
CA VAL A 181 16.23 8.54 2.80
C VAL A 181 16.69 9.90 2.26
N GLN A 182 18.00 10.12 2.10
CA GLN A 182 18.54 11.35 1.51
C GLN A 182 18.07 11.52 0.06
N HIS A 183 18.17 10.47 -0.74
CA HIS A 183 17.72 10.50 -2.14
C HIS A 183 16.23 10.86 -2.23
N LEU A 184 15.37 10.18 -1.48
CA LEU A 184 13.94 10.48 -1.45
C LEU A 184 13.65 11.90 -0.96
N TYR A 185 14.38 12.37 0.06
CA TYR A 185 14.24 13.74 0.53
C TYR A 185 14.50 14.75 -0.61
N HIS A 186 15.62 14.61 -1.33
CA HIS A 186 16.00 15.54 -2.38
C HIS A 186 15.16 15.42 -3.66
N THR A 187 14.70 14.21 -4.01
CA THR A 187 14.00 13.99 -5.28
C THR A 187 12.49 14.15 -5.18
N LEU A 188 11.89 13.92 -4.02
CA LEU A 188 10.46 13.95 -3.81
C LEU A 188 10.01 15.04 -2.83
N TYR A 189 10.58 15.04 -1.61
CA TYR A 189 10.05 15.84 -0.50
C TYR A 189 10.53 17.28 -0.51
N GLU A 190 11.81 17.54 -0.68
CA GLU A 190 12.36 18.91 -0.74
C GLU A 190 11.83 19.71 -1.94
N PRO A 191 11.67 19.14 -3.15
CA PRO A 191 11.00 19.81 -4.27
C PRO A 191 9.51 20.03 -4.06
N GLY A 192 8.88 19.36 -3.08
CA GLY A 192 7.47 19.46 -2.80
C GLY A 192 6.58 18.82 -3.86
N LEU A 193 6.95 17.65 -4.38
CA LEU A 193 6.17 16.97 -5.40
C LEU A 193 4.94 16.28 -4.78
N HIS A 194 3.74 16.71 -5.18
CA HIS A 194 2.46 16.14 -4.73
C HIS A 194 2.33 15.98 -3.21
N PRO A 195 2.50 17.05 -2.41
CA PRO A 195 2.51 16.96 -0.94
C PRO A 195 1.17 16.47 -0.36
N GLU A 196 0.07 16.57 -1.11
CA GLU A 196 -1.24 16.03 -0.77
C GLU A 196 -1.26 14.48 -0.72
N LEU A 197 -0.29 13.83 -1.35
CA LEU A 197 -0.12 12.38 -1.36
C LEU A 197 0.85 11.88 -0.28
N TRP A 198 1.52 12.72 0.49
CA TRP A 198 2.42 12.27 1.54
C TRP A 198 1.66 11.87 2.79
N TYR A 199 1.76 10.63 3.19
CA TYR A 199 1.08 10.15 4.39
C TYR A 199 1.70 10.78 5.65
N GLN A 200 0.83 11.39 6.46
CA GLN A 200 1.25 12.10 7.67
C GLN A 200 1.03 11.21 8.90
N TRP A 201 2.08 11.02 9.70
CA TRP A 201 1.99 10.42 11.03
C TRP A 201 2.55 11.39 12.06
N GLU A 202 1.79 11.65 13.11
CA GLU A 202 2.15 12.68 14.11
C GLU A 202 2.47 14.07 13.50
N GLY A 203 1.79 14.42 12.41
CA GLY A 203 1.87 15.74 11.77
C GLY A 203 3.10 15.96 10.87
N ARG A 204 3.84 14.91 10.53
CA ARG A 204 4.97 14.94 9.59
C ARG A 204 4.91 13.73 8.64
N PRO A 205 5.51 13.81 7.44
CA PRO A 205 5.57 12.68 6.54
C PRO A 205 6.16 11.44 7.21
N LEU A 206 5.49 10.28 7.08
CA LEU A 206 5.96 9.01 7.62
C LEU A 206 7.06 8.43 6.73
N ILE A 207 8.13 7.93 7.37
CA ILE A 207 9.12 7.07 6.72
C ILE A 207 9.50 5.92 7.66
N LEU A 208 9.51 4.70 7.12
CA LEU A 208 9.94 3.52 7.88
C LEU A 208 11.46 3.35 7.69
N ALA A 209 12.20 3.94 8.60
CA ALA A 209 13.66 3.89 8.65
C ALA A 209 14.11 4.05 10.11
N ASP A 210 15.22 3.43 10.50
CA ASP A 210 15.79 3.68 11.81
C ASP A 210 16.57 5.00 11.78
N PRO A 211 16.15 6.04 12.51
CA PRO A 211 16.85 7.32 12.54
C PRO A 211 18.27 7.22 13.09
N ALA A 212 18.60 6.16 13.84
CA ALA A 212 19.96 5.93 14.31
C ALA A 212 20.93 5.60 13.17
N TYR A 213 20.42 5.10 12.04
CA TYR A 213 21.22 4.82 10.83
C TYR A 213 21.11 5.92 9.76
N ILE A 214 20.44 7.03 10.06
CA ILE A 214 20.41 8.20 9.19
C ILE A 214 21.43 9.18 9.75
N GLY A 215 22.65 8.93 9.43
CA GLY A 215 23.77 9.76 9.79
C GLY A 215 24.68 9.96 8.59
N GLY A 216 25.12 11.18 8.34
CA GLY A 216 26.45 11.44 7.91
C GLY A 216 27.31 11.34 9.16
N ASP A 217 27.22 10.23 9.88
CA ASP A 217 28.17 9.96 10.94
C ASP A 217 29.52 9.80 10.25
N LEU A 218 30.36 10.77 10.47
CA LEU A 218 31.78 10.62 10.17
C LEU A 218 32.27 9.42 10.96
N GLY A 219 32.97 8.47 10.35
CA GLY A 219 33.58 7.40 11.10
C GLY A 219 33.71 6.07 10.38
N SER A 220 34.26 5.09 11.08
CA SER A 220 34.36 3.70 10.65
C SER A 220 33.33 2.86 11.39
N GLN A 221 32.34 2.33 10.67
CA GLN A 221 31.34 1.43 11.23
C GLN A 221 31.63 -0.05 10.90
N GLY A 222 32.51 -0.31 9.95
CA GLY A 222 33.01 -1.64 9.63
C GLY A 222 33.88 -2.18 10.76
N HIS A 223 33.74 -3.48 11.06
CA HIS A 223 34.59 -4.15 12.02
C HIS A 223 34.76 -5.63 11.65
N ASN A 224 35.92 -6.16 11.91
CA ASN A 224 36.25 -7.57 11.68
C ASN A 224 36.99 -8.22 12.86
N THR A 225 37.39 -7.42 13.86
CA THR A 225 38.11 -7.90 15.02
C THR A 225 37.79 -7.07 16.27
N PRO A 226 37.49 -7.71 17.42
CA PRO A 226 37.36 -7.00 18.68
C PRO A 226 38.71 -6.85 19.37
N THR A 227 38.95 -5.69 19.97
CA THR A 227 40.14 -5.45 20.82
C THR A 227 39.66 -5.31 22.26
N GLU A 228 40.08 -6.23 23.14
CA GLU A 228 39.77 -6.15 24.57
C GLU A 228 40.51 -4.95 25.22
N LEU A 229 39.81 -4.25 26.12
CA LEU A 229 40.37 -3.13 26.87
C LEU A 229 40.98 -3.63 28.18
N GLU A 230 42.26 -3.41 28.34
CA GLU A 230 43.00 -3.79 29.57
C GLU A 230 43.17 -2.58 30.52
N PRO A 231 43.10 -2.78 31.86
CA PRO A 231 43.32 -1.71 32.82
C PRO A 231 44.68 -1.02 32.61
N GLY A 232 44.66 0.30 32.45
CA GLY A 232 45.86 1.12 32.24
C GLY A 232 46.38 1.14 30.80
N HIS A 233 45.74 0.46 29.87
CA HIS A 233 46.07 0.47 28.45
C HIS A 233 44.89 1.01 27.62
N PRO A 234 44.73 2.35 27.52
CA PRO A 234 43.62 2.94 26.79
C PRO A 234 43.62 2.58 25.32
N LEU A 235 42.43 2.40 24.76
CA LEU A 235 42.20 2.32 23.32
C LEU A 235 41.70 3.66 22.81
N GLY A 236 42.05 4.05 21.58
CA GLY A 236 41.63 5.31 21.02
C GLY A 236 41.48 5.30 19.51
N GLN A 237 40.79 6.32 19.00
CA GLN A 237 40.67 6.63 17.58
C GLN A 237 40.76 8.14 17.38
N SER A 238 41.65 8.59 16.48
CA SER A 238 41.65 9.98 16.02
C SER A 238 40.75 10.12 14.78
N PHE A 239 40.22 11.31 14.56
CA PHE A 239 39.50 11.68 13.35
C PHE A 239 39.50 13.19 13.15
N THR A 240 39.30 13.64 11.91
CA THR A 240 39.18 15.05 11.55
C THR A 240 37.84 15.29 10.87
N THR A 241 37.23 16.46 11.11
CA THR A 241 35.98 16.86 10.50
C THR A 241 36.00 18.31 10.07
N ASP A 242 35.42 18.61 8.93
CA ASP A 242 35.21 19.97 8.39
C ASP A 242 33.89 20.61 8.90
N GLU A 243 33.07 19.85 9.63
CA GLU A 243 31.79 20.31 10.20
C GLU A 243 31.77 20.18 11.73
N PRO A 244 30.99 21.02 12.45
CA PRO A 244 30.77 20.87 13.87
C PRO A 244 30.16 19.51 14.22
N ILE A 245 30.55 18.92 15.35
CA ILE A 245 29.99 17.64 15.84
C ILE A 245 29.16 17.82 17.11
N ARG A 246 28.13 17.00 17.27
CA ARG A 246 27.23 16.99 18.41
C ARG A 246 27.54 15.86 19.40
N SER A 247 27.94 14.72 18.89
CA SER A 247 28.26 13.54 19.70
C SER A 247 29.30 12.67 19.04
N VAL A 248 29.91 11.79 19.84
CA VAL A 248 30.79 10.72 19.37
C VAL A 248 30.36 9.41 20.03
N ALA A 249 30.27 8.34 19.28
CA ALA A 249 29.94 7.02 19.78
C ALA A 249 31.00 5.97 19.37
N ILE A 250 31.15 4.94 20.22
CA ILE A 250 32.02 3.78 19.98
C ILE A 250 31.22 2.49 20.09
N ASN A 251 31.54 1.46 19.31
CA ASN A 251 30.87 0.15 19.39
C ASN A 251 31.68 -0.83 20.25
N THR A 252 31.04 -1.45 21.25
CA THR A 252 31.72 -2.20 22.31
C THR A 252 31.22 -3.63 22.43
N PRO A 253 32.08 -4.66 22.17
CA PRO A 253 31.79 -6.04 22.51
C PRO A 253 32.02 -6.30 24.01
N THR A 254 31.12 -7.05 24.64
CA THR A 254 31.27 -7.58 25.99
C THR A 254 31.34 -9.11 26.00
N TRP A 255 31.28 -9.73 24.84
CA TRP A 255 31.22 -11.20 24.65
C TRP A 255 30.13 -11.84 25.52
N GLY A 256 29.02 -11.14 25.73
CA GLY A 256 27.90 -11.60 26.53
C GLY A 256 28.11 -11.50 28.05
N ALA A 257 29.19 -10.86 28.52
CA ALA A 257 29.45 -10.68 29.96
C ALA A 257 28.52 -9.60 30.56
N ALA A 258 27.92 -9.91 31.71
CA ALA A 258 27.10 -8.96 32.46
C ALA A 258 27.96 -8.09 33.40
N GLY A 259 27.48 -6.86 33.70
CA GLY A 259 28.15 -5.94 34.61
C GLY A 259 29.40 -5.31 34.02
N SER A 260 29.55 -5.28 32.70
CA SER A 260 30.64 -4.64 32.00
C SER A 260 30.50 -3.11 32.03
N GLY A 261 31.61 -2.38 32.13
CA GLY A 261 31.58 -0.92 32.16
C GLY A 261 32.85 -0.29 31.64
N ILE A 262 32.76 0.98 31.19
CA ILE A 262 33.84 1.69 30.49
C ILE A 262 33.65 3.21 30.62
N THR A 263 34.75 3.95 30.64
CA THR A 263 34.71 5.41 30.48
C THR A 263 35.10 5.77 29.06
N VAL A 264 34.28 6.56 28.37
CA VAL A 264 34.57 7.10 27.04
C VAL A 264 34.76 8.61 27.16
N SER A 265 35.86 9.11 26.61
CA SER A 265 36.19 10.54 26.62
C SER A 265 36.53 11.02 25.21
N VAL A 266 36.08 12.22 24.86
CA VAL A 266 36.44 12.89 23.60
C VAL A 266 37.34 14.04 23.90
N ARG A 267 38.46 14.10 23.17
CA ARG A 267 39.51 15.10 23.33
C ARG A 267 39.73 15.90 22.04
N ARG A 268 40.22 17.10 22.16
CA ARG A 268 40.66 17.91 21.02
C ARG A 268 42.07 17.45 20.60
N GLU A 269 42.33 17.35 19.29
CA GLU A 269 43.58 17.07 18.60
C GLU A 269 44.17 15.67 18.81
N GLY A 270 44.32 15.15 20.03
CA GLY A 270 44.97 13.84 20.22
C GLY A 270 44.97 13.35 21.67
N PRO A 271 45.74 12.28 21.98
CA PRO A 271 45.72 11.63 23.29
C PRO A 271 46.00 12.53 24.50
N GLN A 272 46.75 13.61 24.29
CA GLN A 272 47.12 14.59 25.33
C GLN A 272 46.28 15.86 25.28
N GLY A 273 45.27 15.91 24.36
CA GLY A 273 44.42 17.07 24.16
C GLY A 273 43.46 17.32 25.32
N GLU A 274 42.86 18.50 25.31
CA GLU A 274 41.81 18.88 26.24
C GLU A 274 40.61 17.91 26.14
N VAL A 275 40.09 17.46 27.30
CA VAL A 275 38.86 16.66 27.35
C VAL A 275 37.68 17.57 27.15
N LEU A 276 36.92 17.37 26.05
CA LEU A 276 35.74 18.14 25.73
C LEU A 276 34.47 17.56 26.36
N ALA A 277 34.39 16.23 26.42
CA ALA A 277 33.32 15.51 27.09
C ALA A 277 33.81 14.14 27.58
N SER A 278 33.26 13.63 28.66
CA SER A 278 33.56 12.30 29.17
C SER A 278 32.32 11.70 29.83
N ARG A 279 32.06 10.41 29.59
CA ARG A 279 30.94 9.69 30.17
C ARG A 279 31.36 8.32 30.66
N ARG A 280 30.90 7.96 31.88
CA ARG A 280 30.99 6.60 32.42
C ARG A 280 29.74 5.82 31.98
N PHE A 281 29.95 4.61 31.45
CA PHE A 281 28.90 3.63 31.13
C PHE A 281 29.05 2.43 32.05
N GLU A 282 27.92 1.93 32.56
CA GLU A 282 27.82 0.76 33.42
C GLU A 282 26.77 -0.18 32.86
N ASP A 283 26.86 -1.47 33.15
CA ASP A 283 25.96 -2.51 32.66
C ASP A 283 25.81 -2.51 31.13
N VAL A 284 26.95 -2.33 30.42
CA VAL A 284 26.99 -2.25 28.96
C VAL A 284 26.56 -3.59 28.33
N SER A 285 25.62 -3.52 27.39
CA SER A 285 25.17 -4.68 26.62
C SER A 285 26.19 -5.04 25.52
N ASP A 286 26.17 -6.31 25.07
CA ASP A 286 27.07 -6.75 24.01
C ASP A 286 26.76 -6.06 22.68
N ASN A 287 27.79 -5.55 22.00
CA ASN A 287 27.72 -4.82 20.74
C ASN A 287 26.95 -3.48 20.79
N ASP A 288 26.88 -2.87 21.97
CA ASP A 288 26.20 -1.58 22.13
C ASP A 288 27.04 -0.41 21.59
N TRP A 289 26.35 0.66 21.16
CA TRP A 289 26.94 1.93 20.76
C TRP A 289 26.88 2.92 21.92
N LEU A 290 28.04 3.21 22.51
CA LEU A 290 28.15 4.10 23.66
C LEU A 290 28.39 5.54 23.20
N THR A 291 27.38 6.40 23.34
CA THR A 291 27.39 7.78 22.85
C THR A 291 27.75 8.77 23.96
N VAL A 292 28.73 9.61 23.67
CA VAL A 292 29.12 10.80 24.44
C VAL A 292 28.61 12.04 23.71
N GLU A 293 27.63 12.71 24.28
CA GLU A 293 27.03 13.94 23.76
C GLU A 293 27.77 15.17 24.29
N PHE A 294 27.87 16.22 23.49
CA PHE A 294 28.35 17.54 23.92
C PHE A 294 27.15 18.40 24.36
N GLU A 295 27.34 19.25 25.39
CA GLU A 295 26.31 20.20 25.83
C GLU A 295 25.92 21.18 24.71
N GLU A 296 26.93 21.62 23.94
CA GLU A 296 26.77 22.40 22.72
C GLU A 296 27.67 21.78 21.64
N PRO A 297 27.28 21.85 20.35
CA PRO A 297 28.10 21.33 19.27
C PRO A 297 29.53 21.91 19.34
N VAL A 298 30.52 21.06 19.14
CA VAL A 298 31.93 21.49 19.07
C VAL A 298 32.34 21.77 17.62
N GLU A 299 33.16 22.80 17.40
CA GLU A 299 33.52 23.28 16.05
C GLU A 299 34.30 22.22 15.26
N ALA A 300 34.34 22.38 13.92
CA ALA A 300 35.17 21.58 13.03
C ALA A 300 36.63 21.53 13.50
N GLY A 301 37.30 20.38 13.31
CA GLY A 301 38.71 20.20 13.74
C GLY A 301 39.13 18.76 13.90
N ALA A 302 40.28 18.55 14.52
CA ALA A 302 40.82 17.23 14.84
C ALA A 302 40.37 16.80 16.26
N TYR A 303 40.00 15.54 16.40
CA TYR A 303 39.48 14.95 17.62
C TYR A 303 40.13 13.60 17.90
N TYR A 304 40.03 13.19 19.15
CA TYR A 304 40.46 11.89 19.64
C TYR A 304 39.47 11.35 20.64
N VAL A 305 38.89 10.20 20.34
CA VAL A 305 38.02 9.48 21.27
C VAL A 305 38.81 8.38 21.95
N GLU A 306 38.61 8.22 23.26
CA GLU A 306 39.39 7.33 24.10
C GLU A 306 38.50 6.50 25.01
N ALA A 307 38.79 5.21 25.13
CA ALA A 307 38.17 4.28 26.05
C ALA A 307 39.12 3.91 27.16
N THR A 308 38.70 4.09 28.45
CA THR A 308 39.49 3.84 29.65
C THR A 308 38.69 3.16 30.75
N ASP A 309 39.35 2.78 31.83
CA ASP A 309 38.79 2.30 33.09
C ASP A 309 37.76 1.15 32.91
N PRO A 310 38.17 0.02 32.28
CA PRO A 310 37.27 -1.09 32.12
C PRO A 310 36.87 -1.75 33.44
N VAL A 311 35.62 -2.18 33.53
CA VAL A 311 35.07 -3.07 34.56
C VAL A 311 34.48 -4.29 33.86
N GLY A 312 34.77 -5.47 34.36
CA GLY A 312 34.36 -6.71 33.70
C GLY A 312 35.05 -6.93 32.36
N THR A 313 34.44 -7.69 31.46
CA THR A 313 34.98 -7.95 30.12
C THR A 313 34.32 -6.99 29.12
N ILE A 314 35.10 -6.10 28.56
CA ILE A 314 34.64 -5.13 27.55
C ILE A 314 35.77 -4.78 26.60
N GLY A 315 35.46 -4.46 25.37
CA GLY A 315 36.41 -4.07 24.34
C GLY A 315 35.89 -3.00 23.42
N TRP A 316 36.59 -2.82 22.32
CA TRP A 316 36.21 -1.92 21.25
C TRP A 316 36.32 -2.65 19.91
N TRP A 317 35.26 -2.69 19.15
CA TRP A 317 35.25 -3.24 17.80
C TRP A 317 36.24 -2.48 16.91
N SER A 318 36.98 -3.20 16.09
CA SER A 318 38.07 -2.66 15.25
C SER A 318 38.02 -3.31 13.86
N HIS A 319 38.64 -2.65 12.91
CA HIS A 319 38.98 -3.18 11.59
C HIS A 319 40.49 -3.23 11.41
N THR A 320 41.00 -4.31 10.86
CA THR A 320 42.48 -4.49 10.64
C THR A 320 43.02 -3.66 9.48
N GLU A 321 42.11 -3.22 8.58
CA GLU A 321 42.45 -2.35 7.46
C GLU A 321 42.01 -0.92 7.78
N ASP A 322 42.66 0.08 7.18
CA ASP A 322 42.30 1.49 7.24
C ASP A 322 40.94 1.68 6.51
N GLN A 323 39.91 1.95 7.27
CA GLN A 323 38.53 2.21 6.79
C GLN A 323 38.20 3.70 6.81
N PHE A 324 39.01 4.50 7.51
CA PHE A 324 38.77 5.93 7.70
C PHE A 324 40.10 6.69 7.54
N ALA A 325 40.37 7.14 6.32
CA ALA A 325 41.66 7.73 5.92
C ALA A 325 42.08 9.02 6.69
N ASP A 326 41.09 9.73 7.30
CA ASP A 326 41.32 10.98 8.04
C ASP A 326 41.47 10.75 9.55
N GLY A 327 41.95 9.55 9.94
CA GLY A 327 42.15 9.15 11.33
C GLY A 327 43.13 8.03 11.51
N ALA A 328 43.27 7.54 12.73
CA ALA A 328 44.08 6.37 13.06
C ALA A 328 43.61 5.73 14.37
N ALA A 329 43.74 4.40 14.49
CA ALA A 329 43.55 3.68 15.75
C ALA A 329 44.76 3.85 16.69
N TYR A 330 44.52 3.78 17.99
CA TYR A 330 45.55 3.89 19.03
C TYR A 330 45.42 2.77 20.07
N ALA A 331 46.55 2.35 20.62
CA ALA A 331 46.65 1.50 21.79
C ALA A 331 47.71 2.05 22.75
N GLY A 332 47.35 2.29 24.01
CA GLY A 332 48.25 2.93 24.98
C GLY A 332 48.74 4.33 24.58
N GLY A 333 47.95 5.07 23.80
CA GLY A 333 48.28 6.39 23.29
C GLY A 333 49.27 6.41 22.10
N VAL A 334 49.58 5.25 21.50
CA VAL A 334 50.46 5.10 20.33
C VAL A 334 49.59 4.64 19.13
N PRO A 335 49.75 5.23 17.92
CA PRO A 335 49.06 4.79 16.73
C PRO A 335 49.35 3.32 16.40
N VAL A 336 48.30 2.60 15.93
CA VAL A 336 48.36 1.21 15.45
C VAL A 336 47.67 1.10 14.09
N ASP A 337 47.92 0.01 13.36
CA ASP A 337 47.27 -0.23 12.06
C ASP A 337 45.75 -0.43 12.22
N GLY A 338 44.99 -0.05 11.17
CA GLY A 338 43.55 -0.18 11.08
C GLY A 338 42.78 0.93 11.79
N ASP A 339 41.49 0.73 11.97
CA ASP A 339 40.55 1.66 12.63
C ASP A 339 39.75 1.00 13.72
N ARG A 340 39.23 1.81 14.64
CA ARG A 340 38.23 1.38 15.60
C ARG A 340 36.84 1.82 15.12
N ALA A 341 35.81 1.01 15.42
CA ALA A 341 34.46 1.31 15.09
C ALA A 341 33.95 2.52 15.90
N PHE A 342 33.83 3.66 15.24
CA PHE A 342 33.32 4.89 15.83
C PHE A 342 32.37 5.61 14.87
N ARG A 343 31.58 6.51 15.43
CA ARG A 343 30.76 7.47 14.66
C ARG A 343 30.77 8.82 15.37
N ALA A 344 30.85 9.90 14.61
CA ALA A 344 30.71 11.26 15.10
C ALA A 344 29.53 11.93 14.40
N GLU A 345 28.54 12.34 15.17
CA GLU A 345 27.34 12.99 14.66
C GLU A 345 27.63 14.45 14.33
N LEU A 346 27.42 14.84 13.07
CA LEU A 346 27.61 16.21 12.61
C LEU A 346 26.45 17.10 13.06
N ALA A 347 26.74 18.27 13.64
CA ALA A 347 25.74 19.26 14.03
C ALA A 347 25.38 20.17 12.85
N ASN A 348 24.09 20.52 12.72
CA ASN A 348 23.53 21.32 11.63
C ASN A 348 23.69 20.73 10.23
N SER A 349 23.96 19.45 10.11
CA SER A 349 24.01 18.76 8.84
C SER A 349 22.63 18.78 8.18
N GLU A 350 22.64 18.67 6.87
CA GLU A 350 21.46 18.38 6.07
C GLU A 350 20.63 17.21 6.64
N LEU A 351 21.31 16.22 7.18
CA LEU A 351 20.73 15.04 7.82
C LEU A 351 19.89 15.38 9.04
N GLU A 352 20.26 16.39 9.82
CA GLU A 352 19.43 16.84 10.92
C GLU A 352 18.14 17.53 10.43
N ARG A 353 18.21 18.27 9.30
CA ARG A 353 17.00 18.78 8.64
C ARG A 353 16.10 17.64 8.19
N ILE A 354 16.67 16.58 7.61
CA ILE A 354 15.95 15.38 7.19
C ILE A 354 15.33 14.67 8.41
N ARG A 355 16.07 14.48 9.49
CA ARG A 355 15.55 13.90 10.74
C ARG A 355 14.38 14.68 11.32
N ARG A 356 14.38 16.00 11.21
CA ARG A 356 13.27 16.85 11.67
C ARG A 356 12.08 16.89 10.72
N PHE A 357 12.30 16.59 9.46
CA PHE A 357 11.27 16.62 8.44
C PHE A 357 10.30 15.45 8.54
N PHE A 358 10.79 14.25 8.80
CA PHE A 358 9.99 13.03 8.86
C PHE A 358 9.54 12.65 10.28
N THR A 359 8.45 11.92 10.37
CA THR A 359 8.18 10.99 11.47
C THR A 359 8.77 9.64 11.12
N PHE A 360 9.69 9.17 11.95
CA PHE A 360 10.37 7.89 11.76
C PHE A 360 9.67 6.77 12.54
N ARG A 361 9.54 5.61 11.92
CA ARG A 361 9.28 4.34 12.59
C ARG A 361 10.36 3.35 12.17
N SER A 362 11.11 2.82 13.15
CA SER A 362 12.19 1.87 12.88
C SER A 362 11.58 0.54 12.43
N PRO A 363 11.89 0.02 11.22
CA PRO A 363 11.32 -1.25 10.79
C PRO A 363 11.95 -2.43 11.54
N GLN A 364 11.11 -3.37 11.99
CA GLN A 364 11.56 -4.66 12.54
C GLN A 364 11.77 -5.66 11.41
N ALA A 365 13.00 -6.16 11.28
CA ALA A 365 13.34 -7.11 10.22
C ALA A 365 12.92 -8.56 10.53
N SER A 366 12.80 -8.91 11.82
CA SER A 366 12.47 -10.28 12.24
C SER A 366 10.96 -10.51 12.27
N TYR A 367 10.51 -11.63 11.74
CA TYR A 367 9.11 -12.06 11.79
C TYR A 367 8.69 -12.70 13.12
N PHE A 368 9.64 -12.91 14.06
CA PHE A 368 9.48 -13.76 15.22
C PHE A 368 9.74 -13.05 16.56
N VAL A 369 10.49 -11.95 16.55
CA VAL A 369 11.03 -11.35 17.78
C VAL A 369 10.08 -10.29 18.36
N GLY A 370 9.28 -9.62 17.54
CA GLY A 370 8.46 -8.50 17.97
C GLY A 370 9.27 -7.23 18.27
N PRO A 371 8.67 -6.25 18.99
CA PRO A 371 9.32 -4.96 19.25
C PRO A 371 10.48 -5.10 20.24
N THR A 372 11.63 -4.50 19.92
CA THR A 372 12.80 -4.41 20.80
C THR A 372 13.00 -3.02 21.39
N LYS A 373 12.30 -2.01 20.85
CA LYS A 373 12.29 -0.61 21.31
C LYS A 373 10.95 0.06 20.96
N PRO A 374 10.58 1.18 21.59
CA PRO A 374 9.42 1.97 21.18
C PRO A 374 9.56 2.52 19.75
N ASN A 375 8.43 2.94 19.16
CA ASN A 375 8.38 3.53 17.82
C ASN A 375 8.98 2.61 16.72
N GLN A 376 8.86 1.31 16.92
CA GLN A 376 9.21 0.28 15.95
C GLN A 376 7.93 -0.23 15.28
N TRP A 377 7.98 -0.55 13.98
CA TRP A 377 6.88 -1.16 13.23
C TRP A 377 7.35 -2.44 12.53
N SER A 378 6.51 -3.48 12.54
CA SER A 378 6.72 -4.65 11.71
C SER A 378 6.14 -4.44 10.30
N TRP A 379 6.69 -5.11 9.31
CA TRP A 379 6.13 -5.16 7.98
C TRP A 379 5.51 -6.52 7.67
N LEU A 380 6.00 -7.57 8.30
CA LEU A 380 5.49 -8.93 8.22
C LEU A 380 5.86 -9.69 9.49
N GLU A 381 4.94 -10.48 10.03
CA GLU A 381 5.19 -11.41 11.14
C GLU A 381 4.42 -12.70 10.94
N VAL A 382 4.87 -13.76 11.60
CA VAL A 382 4.11 -15.01 11.72
C VAL A 382 3.05 -14.88 12.82
N TYR A 383 1.98 -15.68 12.72
CA TYR A 383 0.99 -15.76 13.80
C TYR A 383 1.56 -16.49 15.02
N PRO A 384 1.29 -15.99 16.24
CA PRO A 384 0.59 -14.77 16.59
C PRO A 384 1.51 -13.54 16.48
N GLN A 385 1.08 -12.55 15.71
CA GLN A 385 1.83 -11.30 15.55
C GLN A 385 1.93 -10.52 16.86
N HIS A 386 2.99 -9.71 16.98
CA HIS A 386 3.18 -8.82 18.13
C HIS A 386 2.45 -7.49 17.94
N VAL A 387 2.13 -6.85 19.07
CA VAL A 387 1.67 -5.46 19.10
C VAL A 387 2.88 -4.56 19.27
N PHE A 388 3.06 -3.61 18.37
CA PHE A 388 4.10 -2.60 18.43
C PHE A 388 3.57 -1.34 19.12
N HIS A 389 4.35 -0.78 20.02
CA HIS A 389 3.94 0.33 20.87
C HIS A 389 4.76 1.58 20.57
N ASN A 390 4.13 2.75 20.67
CA ASN A 390 4.84 4.04 20.64
C ASN A 390 5.53 4.31 22.00
N ASP A 391 6.23 5.46 22.08
CA ASP A 391 6.93 5.88 23.29
C ASP A 391 6.00 6.21 24.48
N ARG A 392 4.69 6.33 24.24
CA ARG A 392 3.65 6.49 25.27
C ARG A 392 3.11 5.14 25.77
N GLY A 393 3.54 4.04 25.17
CA GLY A 393 3.06 2.69 25.49
C GLY A 393 1.68 2.35 24.92
N GLU A 394 1.19 3.12 23.94
CA GLU A 394 -0.06 2.86 23.25
C GLU A 394 0.15 1.79 22.18
N ALA A 395 -0.84 0.89 21.96
CA ALA A 395 -0.85 -0.09 20.89
C ALA A 395 -0.93 0.64 19.54
N GLU A 396 0.20 0.82 18.88
CA GLU A 396 0.30 1.65 17.70
C GLU A 396 0.14 0.85 16.41
N GLN A 397 0.85 -0.28 16.27
CA GLN A 397 0.88 -0.97 14.99
C GLN A 397 0.91 -2.49 15.13
N MET A 398 0.31 -3.18 14.14
CA MET A 398 0.47 -4.62 13.88
C MET A 398 0.56 -4.86 12.38
N SER A 399 1.33 -5.88 11.96
CA SER A 399 1.30 -6.39 10.60
C SER A 399 0.25 -7.48 10.43
N VAL A 400 -0.25 -7.59 9.19
CA VAL A 400 -1.14 -8.66 8.73
C VAL A 400 -0.63 -9.17 7.39
N GLY A 401 -0.27 -10.43 7.29
CA GLY A 401 0.25 -11.04 6.06
C GLY A 401 -0.69 -12.05 5.45
N VAL A 402 -0.59 -12.20 4.12
CA VAL A 402 -1.30 -13.24 3.35
C VAL A 402 -0.56 -14.58 3.44
N ALA A 403 0.76 -14.52 3.35
CA ALA A 403 1.69 -15.64 3.47
C ALA A 403 3.01 -15.14 4.07
N GLN A 404 3.82 -16.02 4.63
CA GLN A 404 5.13 -15.69 5.19
C GLN A 404 6.20 -16.68 4.71
N ASN A 405 7.35 -16.16 4.28
CA ASN A 405 8.54 -16.92 3.99
C ASN A 405 9.22 -17.40 5.30
N ALA A 406 8.49 -18.24 6.02
CA ALA A 406 8.86 -18.79 7.31
C ALA A 406 8.54 -20.29 7.37
N ALA A 407 9.43 -21.08 7.92
CA ALA A 407 9.25 -22.51 8.16
C ALA A 407 9.97 -22.91 9.45
N ASP A 408 9.37 -23.80 10.25
CA ASP A 408 9.96 -24.36 11.48
C ASP A 408 10.42 -23.30 12.52
N GLY A 409 9.81 -22.10 12.52
CA GLY A 409 10.15 -21.03 13.42
C GLY A 409 11.34 -20.17 12.98
N GLU A 410 11.78 -20.30 11.74
CA GLU A 410 12.89 -19.57 11.15
C GLU A 410 12.49 -18.93 9.81
N LEU A 411 13.23 -17.88 9.39
CA LEU A 411 13.12 -17.31 8.06
C LEU A 411 13.46 -18.37 7.01
N SER A 412 12.64 -18.52 5.99
CA SER A 412 12.78 -19.51 4.93
C SER A 412 12.45 -18.91 3.57
N ARG A 413 12.35 -19.72 2.55
CA ARG A 413 11.91 -19.38 1.21
C ARG A 413 10.43 -19.70 1.05
N LEU A 414 9.66 -18.88 0.30
CA LEU A 414 8.27 -19.25 0.01
C LEU A 414 8.16 -20.54 -0.81
N SER A 415 9.17 -20.86 -1.64
CA SER A 415 9.25 -22.17 -2.31
C SER A 415 9.55 -23.37 -1.40
N HIS A 416 9.79 -23.15 -0.10
CA HIS A 416 9.99 -24.27 0.84
C HIS A 416 8.64 -24.96 1.12
N PRO A 417 8.55 -26.31 1.07
CA PRO A 417 7.29 -27.06 1.20
C PRO A 417 6.53 -26.88 2.52
N ARG A 418 7.15 -26.27 3.52
CA ARG A 418 6.56 -25.97 4.84
C ARG A 418 6.53 -24.47 5.13
N SER A 419 6.68 -23.64 4.10
CA SER A 419 6.46 -22.20 4.27
C SER A 419 5.00 -21.92 4.54
N HIS A 420 4.73 -20.81 5.22
CA HIS A 420 3.38 -20.42 5.59
C HIS A 420 2.66 -19.79 4.39
N GLY A 421 1.99 -20.63 3.60
CA GLY A 421 1.19 -20.21 2.46
C GLY A 421 -0.16 -19.61 2.86
N ARG A 422 -1.00 -19.37 1.85
CA ARG A 422 -2.35 -18.80 2.01
C ARG A 422 -3.29 -19.64 2.86
N SER A 423 -3.10 -20.98 2.82
CA SER A 423 -3.89 -21.96 3.57
C SER A 423 -3.34 -22.22 4.99
N TRP A 424 -2.23 -21.60 5.37
CA TRP A 424 -1.64 -21.79 6.70
C TRP A 424 -2.51 -21.17 7.79
N HIS A 425 -2.91 -21.96 8.79
CA HIS A 425 -3.60 -21.49 9.98
C HIS A 425 -3.54 -22.51 11.10
N ASN A 426 -3.78 -22.10 12.34
CA ASN A 426 -3.70 -22.98 13.52
C ASN A 426 -2.40 -23.78 13.63
N GLY A 427 -1.30 -23.25 13.07
CA GLY A 427 0.03 -23.85 13.14
C GLY A 427 0.31 -24.94 12.10
N ASP A 428 -0.54 -25.12 11.08
CA ASP A 428 -0.34 -26.10 10.02
C ASP A 428 -0.96 -25.64 8.69
N MET A 429 -0.60 -26.29 7.59
CA MET A 429 -1.15 -26.07 6.26
C MET A 429 -2.46 -26.84 6.09
N ASP A 430 -3.55 -26.17 5.75
CA ASP A 430 -4.78 -26.84 5.34
C ASP A 430 -4.63 -27.38 3.91
N THR A 431 -4.65 -28.68 3.78
CA THR A 431 -4.51 -29.38 2.48
C THR A 431 -5.85 -29.77 1.86
N SER A 432 -6.97 -29.24 2.36
CA SER A 432 -8.29 -29.46 1.77
C SER A 432 -8.36 -28.81 0.37
N PRO A 433 -9.16 -29.35 -0.54
CA PRO A 433 -9.34 -28.75 -1.84
C PRO A 433 -9.74 -27.27 -1.71
N ASP A 434 -9.15 -26.41 -2.53
CA ASP A 434 -9.45 -24.99 -2.61
C ASP A 434 -9.17 -24.17 -1.33
N ALA A 435 -8.48 -24.74 -0.32
CA ALA A 435 -8.19 -24.04 0.95
C ALA A 435 -7.55 -22.68 0.74
N MET A 436 -6.66 -22.55 -0.27
CA MET A 436 -5.97 -21.30 -0.62
C MET A 436 -6.93 -20.17 -1.02
N LEU A 437 -8.16 -20.48 -1.48
CA LEU A 437 -9.11 -19.45 -1.90
C LEU A 437 -9.73 -18.69 -0.72
N TYR A 438 -9.74 -19.32 0.47
CA TYR A 438 -10.42 -18.79 1.64
C TYR A 438 -9.58 -17.79 2.45
N GLY A 439 -8.28 -17.67 2.16
CA GLY A 439 -7.38 -16.76 2.87
C GLY A 439 -7.31 -17.05 4.36
N LEU A 440 -7.02 -18.29 4.72
CA LEU A 440 -7.05 -18.75 6.12
C LEU A 440 -5.97 -18.05 6.97
N ASN A 441 -4.75 -17.90 6.42
CA ASN A 441 -3.67 -17.17 7.08
C ASN A 441 -4.03 -15.69 7.28
N LEU A 442 -4.52 -15.04 6.22
CA LEU A 442 -4.97 -13.65 6.27
C LEU A 442 -6.08 -13.45 7.32
N THR A 443 -7.04 -14.38 7.38
CA THR A 443 -8.13 -14.37 8.37
C THR A 443 -7.59 -14.46 9.79
N GLU A 444 -6.74 -15.44 10.08
CA GLU A 444 -6.18 -15.65 11.42
C GLU A 444 -5.43 -14.42 11.91
N GLN A 445 -4.64 -13.79 11.05
CA GLN A 445 -3.89 -12.58 11.39
C GLN A 445 -4.79 -11.36 11.58
N TRP A 446 -5.80 -11.15 10.73
CA TRP A 446 -6.75 -10.07 10.90
C TRP A 446 -7.62 -10.20 12.15
N GLU A 447 -8.09 -11.41 12.48
CA GLU A 447 -8.87 -11.63 13.70
C GLU A 447 -8.06 -11.27 14.95
N ARG A 448 -6.74 -11.53 14.95
CA ARG A 448 -5.87 -11.07 16.01
C ARG A 448 -5.73 -9.55 16.01
N ALA A 449 -5.49 -8.91 14.87
CA ALA A 449 -5.38 -7.47 14.77
C ALA A 449 -6.68 -6.76 15.24
N LEU A 450 -7.85 -7.31 14.91
CA LEU A 450 -9.14 -6.81 15.39
C LEU A 450 -9.29 -6.97 16.91
N ALA A 451 -8.77 -8.03 17.49
CA ALA A 451 -8.83 -8.26 18.94
C ALA A 451 -7.89 -7.35 19.74
N GLU A 452 -6.70 -7.06 19.21
CA GLU A 452 -5.71 -6.17 19.85
C GLU A 452 -5.98 -4.68 19.56
N ASP A 453 -6.70 -4.37 18.49
CA ASP A 453 -7.18 -3.04 18.09
C ASP A 453 -6.11 -1.94 18.06
N PRO A 454 -4.98 -2.13 17.34
CA PRO A 454 -3.94 -1.10 17.21
C PRO A 454 -4.44 0.14 16.45
N GLN A 455 -3.68 1.25 16.43
CA GLN A 455 -4.02 2.45 15.65
C GLN A 455 -3.78 2.25 14.15
N PHE A 456 -2.82 1.40 13.79
CA PHE A 456 -2.40 1.16 12.41
C PHE A 456 -2.24 -0.34 12.13
N VAL A 457 -2.85 -0.82 11.06
CA VAL A 457 -2.62 -2.19 10.54
C VAL A 457 -1.85 -2.11 9.22
N PHE A 458 -0.71 -2.78 9.15
CA PHE A 458 0.10 -2.86 7.93
C PHE A 458 -0.11 -4.20 7.24
N VAL A 459 -0.75 -4.19 6.06
CA VAL A 459 -1.10 -5.40 5.30
C VAL A 459 -0.02 -5.69 4.25
N THR A 460 0.48 -6.92 4.23
CA THR A 460 1.50 -7.39 3.29
C THR A 460 0.94 -8.54 2.43
N GLY A 461 0.73 -8.36 1.13
CA GLY A 461 1.10 -7.27 0.24
C GLY A 461 0.07 -7.07 -0.86
N TRP A 462 0.28 -6.07 -1.71
CA TRP A 462 -0.61 -5.78 -2.82
C TRP A 462 -0.22 -6.51 -4.10
N ASN A 463 1.00 -6.24 -4.62
CA ASN A 463 1.38 -6.57 -6.00
C ASN A 463 2.85 -6.98 -6.16
N GLU A 464 3.37 -7.83 -5.30
CA GLU A 464 4.72 -8.40 -5.42
C GLU A 464 4.73 -9.59 -6.42
N TRP A 465 4.42 -9.30 -7.67
CA TRP A 465 4.24 -10.34 -8.70
C TRP A 465 5.49 -11.14 -9.04
N ILE A 466 6.69 -10.60 -8.80
CA ILE A 466 7.95 -11.20 -9.25
C ILE A 466 8.89 -11.52 -8.10
N ALA A 467 9.58 -12.66 -8.21
CA ALA A 467 10.68 -13.06 -7.34
C ALA A 467 11.87 -13.58 -8.14
N MET A 468 13.08 -13.36 -7.62
CA MET A 468 14.30 -13.85 -8.25
C MET A 468 14.49 -15.35 -8.00
N ARG A 469 14.87 -16.09 -9.05
CA ARG A 469 15.19 -17.51 -8.94
C ARG A 469 16.62 -17.74 -8.46
N PHE A 470 16.76 -18.63 -7.47
CA PHE A 470 18.04 -19.11 -6.97
C PHE A 470 18.17 -20.64 -7.12
N ASN A 471 19.42 -21.14 -7.04
CA ASN A 471 19.73 -22.54 -6.87
C ASN A 471 20.45 -22.71 -5.54
N GLU A 472 19.90 -23.51 -4.65
CA GLU A 472 20.49 -23.73 -3.33
C GLU A 472 20.68 -25.26 -3.08
N PRO A 473 21.64 -25.67 -2.26
CA PRO A 473 22.00 -27.09 -2.10
C PRO A 473 20.84 -27.98 -1.63
N ASP A 474 19.95 -27.43 -0.78
CA ASP A 474 18.80 -28.13 -0.20
C ASP A 474 17.50 -27.89 -0.99
N LEU A 475 17.47 -26.87 -1.84
CA LEU A 475 16.32 -26.52 -2.67
C LEU A 475 16.82 -26.05 -4.06
N PRO A 476 17.00 -26.98 -5.02
CA PRO A 476 17.62 -26.67 -6.33
C PRO A 476 16.89 -25.61 -7.15
N VAL A 477 15.58 -25.46 -6.98
CA VAL A 477 14.78 -24.37 -7.52
C VAL A 477 14.20 -23.60 -6.35
N SER A 478 14.72 -22.41 -6.12
CA SER A 478 14.44 -21.64 -4.90
C SER A 478 13.98 -20.23 -5.22
N PHE A 479 12.92 -19.80 -4.50
CA PHE A 479 12.34 -18.46 -4.54
C PHE A 479 12.06 -17.99 -3.11
N TRP A 480 12.58 -16.82 -2.75
CA TRP A 480 12.46 -16.32 -1.38
C TRP A 480 11.12 -15.66 -1.12
N ASP A 481 10.68 -14.78 -2.01
CA ASP A 481 9.60 -13.84 -1.72
C ASP A 481 8.24 -14.28 -2.27
N GLN A 482 8.20 -14.99 -3.40
CA GLN A 482 7.00 -15.47 -4.06
C GLN A 482 7.30 -16.81 -4.76
N TYR A 483 6.31 -17.71 -4.89
CA TYR A 483 6.53 -18.98 -5.59
C TYR A 483 5.36 -19.37 -6.48
N ASP A 484 4.24 -19.87 -5.94
CA ASP A 484 3.06 -20.30 -6.65
C ASP A 484 1.80 -19.65 -6.07
N GLU A 485 0.61 -20.03 -6.53
CA GLU A 485 -0.66 -19.48 -6.05
C GLU A 485 -0.83 -19.67 -4.53
N GLU A 486 -0.44 -20.81 -3.96
CA GLU A 486 -0.50 -21.07 -2.51
C GLU A 486 0.56 -20.24 -1.75
N HIS A 487 1.78 -20.19 -2.28
CA HIS A 487 2.93 -19.57 -1.63
C HIS A 487 3.24 -18.21 -2.25
N SER A 488 2.25 -17.33 -2.22
CA SER A 488 2.32 -15.95 -2.66
C SER A 488 1.52 -15.07 -1.71
N ARG A 489 1.83 -13.77 -1.65
CA ARG A 489 1.26 -12.89 -0.62
C ARG A 489 0.49 -11.66 -1.17
N ASP A 490 0.13 -11.71 -2.45
CA ASP A 490 -0.55 -10.59 -3.09
C ASP A 490 -2.08 -10.66 -2.99
N ILE A 491 -2.68 -9.48 -2.86
CA ILE A 491 -4.13 -9.26 -2.74
C ILE A 491 -4.71 -8.72 -4.05
N GLU A 492 -3.88 -8.10 -4.90
CA GLU A 492 -4.32 -7.65 -6.24
C GLU A 492 -4.99 -8.81 -6.99
N PRO A 493 -6.15 -8.60 -7.62
CA PRO A 493 -6.84 -9.65 -8.35
C PRO A 493 -5.98 -10.33 -9.41
N ALA A 494 -6.04 -11.65 -9.45
CA ALA A 494 -5.25 -12.53 -10.29
C ALA A 494 -6.12 -13.25 -11.33
N ARG A 495 -5.54 -13.60 -12.46
CA ARG A 495 -6.11 -14.63 -13.34
C ARG A 495 -6.01 -15.99 -12.68
N GLY A 496 -6.96 -16.87 -12.94
CA GLY A 496 -7.00 -18.18 -12.31
C GLY A 496 -7.92 -18.26 -11.08
N PRO A 497 -7.74 -19.25 -10.22
CA PRO A 497 -8.70 -19.55 -9.17
C PRO A 497 -8.78 -18.52 -8.04
N LEU A 498 -7.73 -17.76 -7.79
CA LEU A 498 -7.72 -16.71 -6.76
C LEU A 498 -8.65 -15.55 -7.10
N ALA A 499 -8.79 -15.21 -8.39
CA ALA A 499 -9.67 -14.15 -8.89
C ALA A 499 -9.55 -12.86 -8.07
N ASP A 500 -10.66 -12.38 -7.50
CA ASP A 500 -10.76 -11.19 -6.66
C ASP A 500 -11.08 -11.50 -5.18
N HIS A 501 -10.95 -12.76 -4.75
CA HIS A 501 -11.38 -13.21 -3.42
C HIS A 501 -10.65 -12.50 -2.29
N TYR A 502 -9.33 -12.32 -2.41
CA TYR A 502 -8.52 -11.65 -1.41
C TYR A 502 -8.79 -10.16 -1.33
N TYR A 503 -9.12 -9.53 -2.45
CA TYR A 503 -9.50 -8.12 -2.49
C TYR A 503 -10.77 -7.83 -1.68
N TYR A 504 -11.84 -8.63 -1.89
CA TYR A 504 -13.07 -8.46 -1.11
C TYR A 504 -12.91 -8.91 0.35
N GLN A 505 -12.03 -9.86 0.61
CA GLN A 505 -11.67 -10.22 1.99
C GLN A 505 -10.94 -9.07 2.70
N LEU A 506 -10.00 -8.40 2.02
CA LEU A 506 -9.36 -7.18 2.53
C LEU A 506 -10.41 -6.11 2.85
N ALA A 507 -11.29 -5.77 1.88
CA ALA A 507 -12.35 -4.78 2.07
C ALA A 507 -13.26 -5.12 3.25
N SER A 508 -13.58 -6.41 3.44
CA SER A 508 -14.38 -6.89 4.58
C SER A 508 -13.68 -6.62 5.91
N PHE A 509 -12.41 -6.96 6.04
CA PHE A 509 -11.65 -6.74 7.28
C PHE A 509 -11.41 -5.26 7.56
N VAL A 510 -11.12 -4.46 6.53
CA VAL A 510 -10.96 -3.01 6.68
C VAL A 510 -12.25 -2.37 7.19
N ARG A 511 -13.43 -2.78 6.69
CA ARG A 511 -14.73 -2.30 7.21
C ARG A 511 -14.95 -2.68 8.66
N ARG A 512 -14.67 -3.91 9.06
CA ARG A 512 -14.75 -4.36 10.46
C ARG A 512 -13.81 -3.58 11.37
N TYR A 513 -12.65 -3.20 10.87
CA TYR A 513 -11.64 -2.47 11.63
C TYR A 513 -11.91 -0.97 11.71
N LYS A 514 -12.32 -0.34 10.61
CA LYS A 514 -12.52 1.13 10.52
C LYS A 514 -13.96 1.57 10.73
N GLY A 515 -14.94 0.66 10.69
CA GLY A 515 -16.35 1.01 10.62
C GLY A 515 -16.75 1.57 9.26
N VAL A 516 -18.05 1.79 9.05
CA VAL A 516 -18.62 2.34 7.82
C VAL A 516 -19.68 3.39 8.15
N ARG A 517 -20.02 4.26 7.19
CA ARG A 517 -21.10 5.23 7.35
C ARG A 517 -22.46 4.54 7.26
N PRO A 518 -23.50 5.08 7.95
CA PRO A 518 -24.85 4.62 7.71
C PRO A 518 -25.28 5.00 6.28
N PRO A 519 -26.12 4.16 5.62
CA PRO A 519 -26.68 4.52 4.32
C PRO A 519 -27.56 5.77 4.40
N GLU A 520 -27.52 6.62 3.36
CA GLU A 520 -28.38 7.79 3.28
C GLU A 520 -29.84 7.36 3.03
N PRO A 521 -30.83 7.88 3.79
CA PRO A 521 -32.22 7.51 3.61
C PRO A 521 -32.77 7.96 2.25
N ALA A 522 -33.63 7.13 1.64
CA ALA A 522 -34.30 7.50 0.41
C ALA A 522 -35.27 8.67 0.61
N SER A 523 -35.34 9.57 -0.39
CA SER A 523 -36.36 10.63 -0.48
C SER A 523 -37.78 10.08 -0.45
N GLN A 524 -38.76 10.95 -0.18
CA GLN A 524 -40.17 10.58 -0.32
C GLN A 524 -40.48 10.16 -1.79
N PRO A 525 -41.47 9.31 -2.01
CA PRO A 525 -41.91 8.95 -3.36
C PRO A 525 -42.20 10.19 -4.20
N VAL A 526 -41.74 10.17 -5.46
CA VAL A 526 -41.96 11.24 -6.45
C VAL A 526 -42.08 10.63 -7.84
N THR A 527 -43.04 11.10 -8.61
CA THR A 527 -43.21 10.71 -10.02
C THR A 527 -42.23 11.52 -10.88
N ILE A 528 -41.49 10.84 -11.73
CA ILE A 528 -40.57 11.44 -12.69
C ILE A 528 -41.18 11.44 -14.08
N ASP A 529 -41.32 12.61 -14.69
CA ASP A 529 -41.67 12.74 -16.09
C ASP A 529 -40.43 12.58 -16.97
N LEU A 530 -40.33 11.50 -17.73
CA LEU A 530 -39.17 11.25 -18.61
C LEU A 530 -39.02 12.31 -19.71
N ALA A 531 -40.09 13.07 -20.06
CA ALA A 531 -39.99 14.22 -20.96
C ALA A 531 -39.49 15.48 -20.28
N GLY A 532 -39.43 15.51 -18.94
CA GLY A 532 -38.94 16.60 -18.13
C GLY A 532 -37.41 16.67 -18.10
N GLY A 533 -36.88 17.73 -17.49
CA GLY A 533 -35.46 17.93 -17.31
C GLY A 533 -34.89 17.28 -16.02
N LEU A 534 -33.58 17.46 -15.80
CA LEU A 534 -32.88 16.97 -14.61
C LEU A 534 -33.31 17.68 -13.31
N ASP A 535 -33.97 18.83 -13.40
CA ASP A 535 -34.37 19.63 -12.22
C ASP A 535 -35.24 18.85 -11.24
N GLN A 536 -36.06 17.90 -11.74
CA GLN A 536 -36.89 17.04 -10.91
C GLN A 536 -36.14 16.00 -10.07
N TRP A 537 -34.81 15.81 -10.35
CA TRP A 537 -33.92 14.91 -9.63
C TRP A 537 -33.08 15.60 -8.56
N LEU A 538 -33.09 16.94 -8.48
CA LEU A 538 -32.22 17.69 -7.57
C LEU A 538 -32.41 17.32 -6.09
N ASP A 539 -33.66 17.01 -5.69
CA ASP A 539 -34.00 16.62 -4.31
C ASP A 539 -34.09 15.10 -4.10
N VAL A 540 -33.81 14.31 -5.14
CA VAL A 540 -33.83 12.84 -5.03
C VAL A 540 -32.56 12.37 -4.33
N ARG A 541 -32.74 11.56 -3.28
CA ARG A 541 -31.67 10.99 -2.47
C ARG A 541 -31.88 9.47 -2.29
N PRO A 542 -30.80 8.70 -2.05
CA PRO A 542 -29.40 9.12 -2.13
C PRO A 542 -28.95 9.48 -3.55
N GLU A 543 -27.89 10.29 -3.65
CA GLU A 543 -27.09 10.41 -4.87
C GLU A 543 -25.94 9.42 -4.77
N PHE A 544 -25.88 8.49 -5.67
CA PHE A 544 -24.83 7.49 -5.77
C PHE A 544 -23.73 8.03 -6.67
N LEU A 545 -22.56 8.29 -6.11
CA LEU A 545 -21.43 8.84 -6.83
C LEU A 545 -20.49 7.74 -7.28
N ASP A 546 -19.89 7.93 -8.44
CA ASP A 546 -18.83 7.10 -8.99
C ASP A 546 -17.57 7.92 -9.30
N ASP A 547 -16.46 7.26 -9.54
CA ASP A 547 -15.21 7.92 -9.94
C ASP A 547 -15.39 8.67 -11.27
N ARG A 548 -14.56 9.67 -11.48
CA ARG A 548 -14.48 10.39 -12.75
C ARG A 548 -13.15 10.08 -13.40
N GLY A 549 -13.13 9.94 -14.75
CA GLY A 549 -11.91 9.72 -15.51
C GLY A 549 -11.37 8.29 -15.41
N ASP A 550 -12.21 7.34 -14.98
CA ASP A 550 -11.83 5.94 -14.84
C ASP A 550 -12.24 5.07 -16.03
N ALA A 551 -13.08 5.57 -16.93
CA ALA A 551 -13.33 5.00 -18.25
C ALA A 551 -12.06 5.08 -19.14
N ALA A 552 -10.91 4.68 -18.60
CA ALA A 552 -9.59 4.87 -19.21
C ALA A 552 -9.32 3.86 -20.32
N GLN A 553 -8.57 4.32 -21.34
CA GLN A 553 -8.03 3.43 -22.36
C GLN A 553 -6.60 3.05 -22.02
N ARG A 554 -6.16 1.88 -22.49
CA ARG A 554 -4.82 1.34 -22.27
C ARG A 554 -4.11 1.10 -23.59
N ASP A 555 -2.87 1.55 -23.67
CA ASP A 555 -1.93 1.23 -24.74
C ASP A 555 -0.50 1.31 -24.18
N HIS A 556 -0.06 0.26 -23.49
CA HIS A 556 1.22 0.26 -22.76
C HIS A 556 1.98 -1.05 -23.00
N PRO A 557 3.31 -1.03 -23.14
CA PRO A 557 4.09 -2.26 -23.24
C PRO A 557 3.99 -3.07 -21.93
N GLY A 558 3.83 -4.37 -22.08
CA GLY A 558 3.89 -5.30 -20.94
C GLY A 558 5.31 -5.51 -20.45
N TYR A 559 5.45 -6.28 -19.35
CA TYR A 559 6.73 -6.66 -18.75
C TYR A 559 7.72 -7.14 -19.81
N ASN A 560 8.94 -6.60 -19.79
CA ASN A 560 9.98 -6.90 -20.80
C ASN A 560 9.50 -6.69 -22.25
N SER A 561 8.51 -5.86 -22.48
CA SER A 561 7.93 -5.62 -23.83
C SER A 561 7.47 -6.90 -24.55
N TYR A 562 7.04 -7.94 -23.78
CA TYR A 562 6.58 -9.21 -24.34
C TYR A 562 5.36 -9.07 -25.25
N ALA A 563 4.53 -8.07 -24.99
CA ALA A 563 3.32 -7.74 -25.72
C ALA A 563 2.96 -6.27 -25.53
N GLN A 564 2.13 -5.72 -26.40
CA GLN A 564 1.42 -4.46 -26.17
C GLN A 564 0.12 -4.79 -25.44
N LEU A 565 -0.06 -4.23 -24.23
CA LEU A 565 -1.28 -4.36 -23.46
C LEU A 565 -2.22 -3.23 -23.83
N SER A 566 -3.33 -3.57 -24.47
CA SER A 566 -4.29 -2.61 -25.01
C SER A 566 -5.69 -2.86 -24.45
N ASN A 567 -6.40 -1.78 -24.12
CA ASN A 567 -7.81 -1.79 -23.80
C ASN A 567 -8.45 -0.51 -24.38
N THR A 568 -9.47 -0.67 -25.21
CA THR A 568 -10.17 0.43 -25.87
C THR A 568 -11.66 0.45 -25.52
N THR A 569 -12.04 -0.24 -24.44
CA THR A 569 -13.43 -0.37 -24.02
C THR A 569 -13.96 0.84 -23.25
N GLY A 570 -13.08 1.65 -22.66
CA GLY A 570 -13.48 2.83 -21.88
C GLY A 570 -14.21 3.86 -22.71
N ARG A 571 -15.45 4.17 -22.31
CA ARG A 571 -16.32 5.22 -22.86
C ARG A 571 -17.45 5.53 -21.85
N ASN A 572 -18.19 6.62 -22.06
CA ASN A 572 -19.35 7.00 -21.25
C ASN A 572 -19.06 7.02 -19.73
N ASP A 573 -17.98 7.73 -19.34
CA ASP A 573 -17.51 7.89 -17.95
C ASP A 573 -18.69 8.26 -17.02
N ILE A 574 -19.18 7.27 -16.26
CA ILE A 574 -20.34 7.35 -15.36
C ILE A 574 -19.91 8.05 -14.09
N ILE A 575 -20.63 9.09 -13.68
CA ILE A 575 -20.23 9.89 -12.52
C ILE A 575 -21.26 9.93 -11.40
N SER A 576 -22.53 9.66 -11.70
CA SER A 576 -23.57 9.61 -10.67
C SER A 576 -24.79 8.83 -11.12
N ALA A 577 -25.52 8.29 -10.13
CA ALA A 577 -26.81 7.67 -10.34
C ALA A 577 -27.80 8.08 -9.24
N ARG A 578 -29.10 8.05 -9.54
CA ARG A 578 -30.19 8.27 -8.58
C ARG A 578 -31.35 7.33 -8.83
N VAL A 579 -32.13 7.04 -7.77
CA VAL A 579 -33.30 6.21 -7.81
C VAL A 579 -34.49 6.97 -7.21
N ALA A 580 -35.58 7.11 -7.98
CA ALA A 580 -36.85 7.63 -7.51
C ALA A 580 -37.95 6.57 -7.65
N ARG A 581 -39.08 6.75 -7.01
CA ARG A 581 -40.19 5.81 -7.06
C ARG A 581 -41.55 6.46 -6.86
N ASP A 582 -42.59 5.89 -7.46
CA ASP A 582 -43.98 6.16 -7.16
C ASP A 582 -44.78 4.86 -7.07
N ALA A 583 -46.12 4.92 -7.16
CA ALA A 583 -46.99 3.75 -7.08
C ALA A 583 -46.95 2.86 -8.35
N GLU A 584 -46.43 3.37 -9.47
CA GLU A 584 -46.44 2.67 -10.75
C GLU A 584 -45.06 2.21 -11.19
N ASN A 585 -44.01 3.04 -10.92
CA ASN A 585 -42.67 2.84 -11.45
C ASN A 585 -41.58 3.00 -10.39
N VAL A 586 -40.44 2.39 -10.67
CA VAL A 586 -39.11 2.76 -10.10
C VAL A 586 -38.31 3.42 -11.21
N TYR A 587 -37.84 4.62 -10.96
CA TYR A 587 -37.12 5.44 -11.93
C TYR A 587 -35.64 5.42 -11.61
N PHE A 588 -34.78 5.25 -12.63
CA PHE A 588 -33.33 5.30 -12.52
C PHE A 588 -32.81 6.41 -13.42
N LEU A 589 -31.91 7.22 -12.87
CA LEU A 589 -31.09 8.19 -13.58
C LEU A 589 -29.64 7.76 -13.48
N VAL A 590 -28.90 7.90 -14.57
CA VAL A 590 -27.44 7.83 -14.60
C VAL A 590 -26.91 9.01 -15.39
N GLU A 591 -25.81 9.62 -14.92
CA GLU A 591 -25.16 10.75 -15.55
C GLU A 591 -23.70 10.43 -15.88
N THR A 592 -23.20 10.97 -17.00
CA THR A 592 -21.83 10.80 -17.46
C THR A 592 -21.08 12.12 -17.50
N ALA A 593 -19.76 12.06 -17.34
CA ALA A 593 -18.87 13.23 -17.35
C ALA A 593 -18.90 13.96 -18.71
N GLU A 594 -18.94 13.18 -19.79
CA GLU A 594 -18.93 13.67 -21.18
C GLU A 594 -20.20 13.25 -21.93
N PRO A 595 -20.50 13.84 -23.10
CA PRO A 595 -21.66 13.44 -23.90
C PRO A 595 -21.61 11.94 -24.24
N LEU A 596 -22.78 11.30 -24.11
CA LEU A 596 -22.94 9.87 -24.37
C LEU A 596 -22.58 9.48 -25.81
N SER A 597 -21.91 8.35 -25.94
CA SER A 597 -21.70 7.71 -27.24
C SER A 597 -23.04 7.31 -27.88
N PRO A 598 -23.11 7.18 -29.23
CA PRO A 598 -24.34 6.72 -29.89
C PRO A 598 -24.79 5.34 -29.38
N ARG A 599 -26.10 5.19 -29.15
CA ARG A 599 -26.72 3.92 -28.76
C ARG A 599 -26.80 2.96 -29.98
N THR A 600 -25.69 2.41 -30.37
CA THR A 600 -25.58 1.55 -31.59
C THR A 600 -25.08 0.15 -31.29
N ASP A 601 -24.42 -0.04 -30.14
CA ASP A 601 -23.71 -1.27 -29.79
C ASP A 601 -24.43 -2.01 -28.66
N PRO A 602 -24.30 -3.34 -28.54
CA PRO A 602 -24.66 -4.06 -27.32
C PRO A 602 -23.83 -3.54 -26.14
N ASP A 603 -24.29 -3.84 -24.92
CA ASP A 603 -23.64 -3.43 -23.68
C ASP A 603 -23.52 -1.90 -23.46
N TRP A 604 -24.35 -1.11 -24.15
CA TRP A 604 -24.44 0.34 -23.98
C TRP A 604 -25.35 0.70 -22.82
N MET A 605 -24.78 1.27 -21.77
CA MET A 605 -25.50 1.76 -20.58
C MET A 605 -26.51 0.74 -20.04
N VAL A 606 -26.04 -0.41 -19.61
CA VAL A 606 -26.84 -1.51 -19.04
C VAL A 606 -27.04 -1.28 -17.56
N LEU A 607 -28.28 -1.42 -17.08
CA LEU A 607 -28.61 -1.41 -15.66
C LEU A 607 -28.90 -2.84 -15.19
N TYR A 608 -28.06 -3.33 -14.25
CA TYR A 608 -28.25 -4.61 -13.57
C TYR A 608 -28.93 -4.38 -12.22
N LEU A 609 -29.93 -5.19 -11.90
CA LEU A 609 -30.68 -5.13 -10.64
C LEU A 609 -30.67 -6.48 -9.93
N ASP A 610 -30.40 -6.46 -8.65
CA ASP A 610 -30.67 -7.50 -7.67
C ASP A 610 -31.92 -7.06 -6.89
N THR A 611 -33.05 -7.72 -7.11
CA THR A 611 -34.38 -7.30 -6.63
C THR A 611 -34.77 -7.96 -5.32
N ASP A 612 -34.04 -8.97 -4.88
CA ASP A 612 -34.26 -9.69 -3.62
C ASP A 612 -33.09 -9.61 -2.63
N GLN A 613 -31.99 -8.96 -3.05
CA GLN A 613 -30.75 -8.78 -2.28
C GLN A 613 -30.14 -10.13 -1.86
N ASP A 614 -30.30 -11.17 -2.70
CA ASP A 614 -29.73 -12.51 -2.50
C ASP A 614 -28.76 -12.86 -3.63
N HIS A 615 -27.48 -12.84 -3.33
CA HIS A 615 -26.40 -13.15 -4.28
C HIS A 615 -26.49 -14.54 -4.92
N ARG A 616 -27.34 -15.44 -4.39
CA ARG A 616 -27.52 -16.83 -4.88
C ARG A 616 -28.53 -16.92 -6.01
N THR A 617 -29.34 -15.88 -6.25
CA THR A 617 -30.30 -15.80 -7.33
C THR A 617 -29.69 -15.14 -8.56
N GLY A 618 -30.28 -15.29 -9.70
CA GLY A 618 -29.87 -14.60 -10.91
C GLY A 618 -28.50 -14.98 -11.43
N TRP A 619 -27.82 -14.01 -12.04
CA TRP A 619 -26.40 -14.06 -12.43
C TRP A 619 -25.59 -13.25 -11.44
N GLU A 620 -24.72 -13.91 -10.69
CA GLU A 620 -23.91 -13.24 -9.63
C GLU A 620 -24.76 -12.40 -8.65
N GLY A 621 -26.04 -12.76 -8.44
CA GLY A 621 -27.03 -12.03 -7.67
C GLY A 621 -27.83 -10.99 -8.45
N PHE A 622 -27.61 -10.78 -9.74
CA PHE A 622 -28.43 -9.91 -10.56
C PHE A 622 -29.59 -10.68 -11.19
N ASP A 623 -30.81 -10.29 -10.84
CA ASP A 623 -32.07 -10.90 -11.33
C ASP A 623 -32.48 -10.33 -12.65
N LEU A 624 -32.27 -9.02 -12.87
CA LEU A 624 -32.70 -8.30 -14.05
C LEU A 624 -31.54 -7.55 -14.72
N ALA A 625 -31.54 -7.56 -16.05
CA ALA A 625 -30.71 -6.69 -16.89
C ALA A 625 -31.60 -5.81 -17.75
N ILE A 626 -31.41 -4.50 -17.69
CA ILE A 626 -32.21 -3.51 -18.39
C ILE A 626 -31.33 -2.81 -19.42
N ASN A 627 -31.87 -2.69 -20.66
CA ASN A 627 -31.18 -2.12 -21.81
C ASN A 627 -29.99 -2.95 -22.36
N ARG A 628 -29.88 -4.22 -22.00
CA ARG A 628 -28.83 -5.10 -22.54
C ARG A 628 -29.02 -5.36 -24.05
N LEU A 629 -30.26 -5.49 -24.52
CA LEU A 629 -30.53 -5.57 -25.93
C LEU A 629 -30.70 -4.17 -26.54
N THR A 630 -29.83 -3.82 -27.44
CA THR A 630 -29.87 -2.52 -28.13
C THR A 630 -31.19 -2.33 -28.89
N SER A 631 -31.83 -1.20 -28.67
CA SER A 631 -33.05 -0.80 -29.38
C SER A 631 -32.91 0.65 -29.83
N THR A 632 -33.50 0.99 -30.98
CA THR A 632 -33.59 2.38 -31.47
C THR A 632 -34.80 3.13 -30.93
N ASP A 633 -35.68 2.41 -30.21
CA ASP A 633 -36.91 2.95 -29.65
C ASP A 633 -36.66 3.69 -28.33
N GLU A 634 -37.60 4.50 -27.91
CA GLU A 634 -37.61 5.15 -26.57
C GLU A 634 -37.99 4.14 -25.46
N THR A 635 -37.52 2.90 -25.59
CA THR A 635 -37.71 1.83 -24.60
C THR A 635 -36.43 1.01 -24.41
N ALA A 636 -36.25 0.47 -23.23
CA ALA A 636 -35.22 -0.50 -22.88
C ALA A 636 -35.82 -1.91 -22.75
N SER A 637 -35.09 -2.94 -23.15
CA SER A 637 -35.42 -4.32 -22.78
C SER A 637 -35.34 -4.49 -21.27
N VAL A 638 -36.24 -5.30 -20.71
CA VAL A 638 -36.16 -5.80 -19.34
C VAL A 638 -36.08 -7.31 -19.44
N GLU A 639 -34.90 -7.84 -19.08
CA GLU A 639 -34.64 -9.27 -19.15
C GLU A 639 -34.42 -9.82 -17.74
N ALA A 640 -34.96 -11.01 -17.48
CA ALA A 640 -34.73 -11.71 -16.23
C ALA A 640 -33.66 -12.82 -16.42
N SER A 641 -32.77 -12.99 -15.46
CA SER A 641 -31.89 -14.14 -15.42
C SER A 641 -32.69 -15.43 -15.20
N THR A 642 -32.33 -16.46 -15.97
CA THR A 642 -32.88 -17.81 -15.81
C THR A 642 -31.91 -18.76 -15.14
N GLY A 643 -30.79 -18.21 -14.62
CA GLY A 643 -29.70 -18.87 -13.96
C GLY A 643 -28.39 -18.67 -14.72
N GLY A 644 -27.32 -18.29 -13.99
CA GLY A 644 -26.07 -17.88 -14.60
C GLY A 644 -26.26 -16.78 -15.64
N TRP A 645 -25.46 -16.74 -16.69
CA TRP A 645 -25.52 -15.72 -17.77
C TRP A 645 -26.63 -16.00 -18.82
N ALA A 646 -27.75 -16.59 -18.42
CA ALA A 646 -28.88 -16.84 -19.31
C ALA A 646 -30.03 -15.86 -19.02
N TRP A 647 -30.52 -15.15 -20.07
CA TRP A 647 -31.46 -14.05 -19.92
C TRP A 647 -32.71 -14.27 -20.82
N GLU A 648 -33.90 -13.96 -20.29
CA GLU A 648 -35.17 -14.02 -20.99
C GLU A 648 -35.90 -12.67 -20.92
N GLU A 649 -36.36 -12.11 -22.05
CA GLU A 649 -37.10 -10.84 -22.08
C GLU A 649 -38.44 -10.99 -21.35
N ARG A 650 -38.69 -10.14 -20.36
CA ARG A 650 -39.91 -10.05 -19.55
C ARG A 650 -40.82 -8.91 -19.97
N GLY A 651 -40.26 -7.90 -20.63
CA GLY A 651 -40.99 -6.73 -21.05
C GLY A 651 -40.10 -5.58 -21.47
N ARG A 652 -40.70 -4.40 -21.54
CA ARG A 652 -40.03 -3.18 -21.89
C ARG A 652 -40.31 -2.06 -20.91
N ALA A 653 -39.34 -1.21 -20.66
CA ALA A 653 -39.43 -0.04 -19.81
C ALA A 653 -39.25 1.23 -20.66
N PRO A 654 -40.04 2.30 -20.48
CA PRO A 654 -39.78 3.60 -21.09
C PRO A 654 -38.37 4.11 -20.75
N LEU A 655 -37.65 4.61 -21.76
CA LEU A 655 -36.29 5.10 -21.65
C LEU A 655 -36.14 6.45 -22.35
N ARG A 656 -35.40 7.36 -21.76
CA ARG A 656 -35.04 8.63 -22.35
C ARG A 656 -33.52 8.84 -22.26
N VAL A 657 -32.93 9.25 -23.38
CA VAL A 657 -31.51 9.56 -23.48
C VAL A 657 -31.34 11.07 -23.69
N GLY A 658 -30.55 11.72 -22.87
CA GLY A 658 -30.10 13.09 -23.00
C GLY A 658 -28.71 13.19 -23.57
N ASP A 659 -28.10 14.37 -23.45
CA ASP A 659 -26.73 14.59 -23.90
C ASP A 659 -25.70 13.80 -23.03
N ARG A 660 -25.89 13.86 -21.70
CA ARG A 660 -25.01 13.25 -20.69
C ARG A 660 -25.74 12.43 -19.64
N TRP A 661 -26.92 11.91 -19.95
CA TRP A 661 -27.71 11.15 -19.00
C TRP A 661 -28.65 10.17 -19.67
N VAL A 662 -29.00 9.13 -18.94
CA VAL A 662 -30.08 8.18 -19.30
C VAL A 662 -31.05 8.12 -18.14
N MET A 663 -32.34 8.19 -18.46
CA MET A 663 -33.45 7.91 -17.54
C MET A 663 -34.21 6.68 -17.99
N VAL A 664 -34.58 5.80 -17.06
CA VAL A 664 -35.46 4.66 -17.33
C VAL A 664 -36.55 4.58 -16.26
N ALA A 665 -37.78 4.33 -16.68
CA ALA A 665 -38.92 4.10 -15.78
C ALA A 665 -39.29 2.62 -15.82
N VAL A 666 -38.88 1.85 -14.83
CA VAL A 666 -39.19 0.42 -14.75
C VAL A 666 -40.52 0.21 -14.06
N PRO A 667 -41.55 -0.34 -14.74
CA PRO A 667 -42.81 -0.66 -14.10
C PRO A 667 -42.62 -1.60 -12.90
N ARG A 668 -43.19 -1.25 -11.75
CA ARG A 668 -43.11 -2.06 -10.50
C ARG A 668 -43.52 -3.52 -10.73
N ALA A 669 -44.48 -3.76 -11.59
CA ALA A 669 -44.93 -5.10 -11.96
C ALA A 669 -43.82 -5.96 -12.59
N LEU A 670 -42.86 -5.35 -13.33
CA LEU A 670 -41.71 -6.06 -13.89
C LEU A 670 -40.63 -6.39 -12.81
N LEU A 671 -40.66 -5.65 -11.70
CA LEU A 671 -39.83 -5.91 -10.52
C LEU A 671 -40.50 -6.88 -9.53
N GLY A 672 -41.74 -7.33 -9.81
CA GLY A 672 -42.48 -8.16 -8.89
C GLY A 672 -43.08 -7.40 -7.69
N LEU A 673 -43.16 -6.06 -7.76
CA LEU A 673 -43.62 -5.19 -6.68
C LEU A 673 -45.04 -4.70 -6.90
N GLY A 674 -45.86 -4.67 -5.82
CA GLY A 674 -47.12 -3.98 -5.76
C GLY A 674 -46.94 -2.45 -5.60
N PRO A 675 -48.09 -1.68 -5.73
CA PRO A 675 -48.01 -0.21 -5.64
C PRO A 675 -47.49 0.34 -4.31
N ASP A 676 -47.75 -0.35 -3.21
CA ASP A 676 -47.39 0.07 -1.84
C ASP A 676 -46.23 -0.71 -1.25
N ASP A 677 -45.63 -1.67 -1.99
CA ASP A 677 -44.52 -2.44 -1.48
C ASP A 677 -43.27 -1.55 -1.35
N PRO A 678 -42.46 -1.70 -0.31
CA PRO A 678 -41.18 -0.99 -0.23
C PRO A 678 -40.27 -1.44 -1.38
N VAL A 679 -39.50 -0.49 -1.93
CA VAL A 679 -38.48 -0.79 -2.95
C VAL A 679 -37.18 -1.08 -2.23
N ARG A 680 -36.70 -2.31 -2.32
CA ARG A 680 -35.40 -2.75 -1.82
C ARG A 680 -34.69 -3.47 -2.93
N LEU A 681 -33.56 -2.94 -3.34
CA LEU A 681 -32.78 -3.52 -4.43
C LEU A 681 -31.31 -3.08 -4.33
N ASP A 682 -30.42 -3.89 -4.90
CA ASP A 682 -29.07 -3.49 -5.19
C ASP A 682 -28.93 -3.31 -6.71
N PHE A 683 -28.14 -2.34 -7.15
CA PHE A 683 -28.03 -2.05 -8.58
C PHE A 683 -26.62 -1.64 -9.01
N LYS A 684 -26.37 -1.78 -10.30
CA LYS A 684 -25.14 -1.40 -10.97
C LYS A 684 -25.44 -0.90 -12.37
N TRP A 685 -24.81 0.20 -12.76
CA TRP A 685 -24.72 0.60 -14.16
C TRP A 685 -23.42 0.09 -14.76
N ALA A 686 -23.43 -0.27 -16.04
CA ALA A 686 -22.27 -0.70 -16.79
C ALA A 686 -22.35 -0.23 -18.24
N ASP A 687 -21.27 0.30 -18.77
CA ASP A 687 -21.13 0.63 -20.18
C ASP A 687 -19.91 -0.07 -20.79
N ASN A 688 -20.14 -0.76 -21.92
CA ASN A 688 -19.10 -1.45 -22.69
C ASN A 688 -18.21 -2.41 -21.85
N ALA A 689 -18.68 -2.86 -20.73
CA ALA A 689 -17.98 -3.83 -19.88
C ALA A 689 -18.15 -5.27 -20.38
N GLY A 690 -19.21 -5.58 -21.13
CA GLY A 690 -19.47 -6.83 -21.86
C GLY A 690 -19.14 -8.09 -21.05
N PRO A 691 -19.76 -8.34 -19.89
CA PRO A 691 -19.31 -9.38 -18.96
C PRO A 691 -19.38 -10.80 -19.56
N ASP A 692 -20.25 -11.07 -20.52
CA ASP A 692 -20.37 -12.38 -21.18
C ASP A 692 -20.40 -13.58 -20.19
N GLY A 693 -20.85 -13.33 -18.95
CA GLY A 693 -20.86 -14.28 -17.85
C GLY A 693 -19.63 -14.26 -16.95
N ASP A 694 -18.61 -13.48 -17.26
CA ASP A 694 -17.42 -13.26 -16.41
C ASP A 694 -17.49 -11.90 -15.72
N ILE A 695 -17.83 -11.91 -14.44
CA ILE A 695 -17.98 -10.68 -13.63
C ILE A 695 -16.68 -9.90 -13.45
N LEU A 696 -15.51 -10.55 -13.60
CA LEU A 696 -14.20 -9.88 -13.49
C LEU A 696 -13.99 -8.86 -14.61
N ARG A 697 -14.75 -8.93 -15.70
CA ARG A 697 -14.73 -7.91 -16.75
C ARG A 697 -15.24 -6.55 -16.27
N PHE A 698 -16.00 -6.50 -15.18
CA PHE A 698 -16.31 -5.24 -14.51
C PHE A 698 -15.10 -4.56 -13.85
N VAL A 699 -13.99 -5.26 -13.69
CA VAL A 699 -12.73 -4.68 -13.23
C VAL A 699 -11.86 -4.21 -14.38
N THR A 700 -11.92 -4.90 -15.52
CA THR A 700 -10.98 -4.69 -16.64
C THR A 700 -11.55 -3.89 -17.80
N ASP A 701 -12.86 -3.94 -18.05
CA ASP A 701 -13.45 -3.43 -19.29
C ASP A 701 -14.46 -2.30 -19.01
N GLY A 702 -14.58 -1.40 -20.00
CA GLY A 702 -15.61 -0.37 -20.03
C GLY A 702 -15.56 0.60 -18.87
N ASP A 703 -16.75 0.97 -18.43
CA ASP A 703 -17.02 1.71 -17.22
C ASP A 703 -18.17 1.10 -16.43
N VAL A 704 -18.09 1.06 -15.10
CA VAL A 704 -19.08 0.46 -14.21
C VAL A 704 -19.26 1.26 -12.93
N ALA A 705 -20.47 1.53 -12.56
CA ALA A 705 -20.84 2.29 -11.37
C ALA A 705 -21.75 1.46 -10.45
N PRO A 706 -21.27 1.02 -9.28
CA PRO A 706 -19.93 1.16 -8.72
C PRO A 706 -18.95 0.09 -9.24
N ASN A 707 -17.67 0.22 -8.88
CA ASN A 707 -16.57 -0.60 -9.36
C ASN A 707 -16.69 -2.11 -9.08
N GLY A 708 -16.15 -2.96 -9.96
CA GLY A 708 -16.01 -4.39 -9.75
C GLY A 708 -17.31 -5.09 -9.34
N ARG A 709 -17.28 -5.91 -8.27
CA ARG A 709 -18.50 -6.57 -7.72
C ARG A 709 -19.32 -5.66 -6.82
N PHE A 710 -18.89 -4.44 -6.50
CA PHE A 710 -19.69 -3.53 -5.69
C PHE A 710 -21.01 -3.18 -6.36
N ARG A 711 -22.04 -2.90 -5.56
CA ARG A 711 -23.38 -2.47 -5.97
C ARG A 711 -23.83 -1.32 -5.07
N TYR A 712 -24.59 -0.42 -5.63
CA TYR A 712 -25.35 0.55 -4.84
C TYR A 712 -26.56 -0.12 -4.22
N ARG A 713 -26.81 0.16 -2.95
CA ARG A 713 -28.02 -0.32 -2.26
C ARG A 713 -29.05 0.79 -2.14
N PHE A 714 -30.26 0.53 -2.61
CA PHE A 714 -31.41 1.42 -2.45
C PHE A 714 -32.50 0.77 -1.61
N GLU A 715 -32.91 1.49 -0.56
CA GLU A 715 -33.99 1.10 0.33
C GLU A 715 -34.99 2.25 0.51
N GLY A 716 -36.21 2.13 -0.07
CA GLY A 716 -37.16 3.22 -0.08
C GLY A 716 -38.64 2.86 -0.14
#